data_4bede0441bd013f7d011093d5b80afd7
#
_entry.id   4bede0441bd013f7d011093d5b80afd7
#
_cell.length_a   1.000
_cell.length_b   1.000
_cell.length_c   1.000
_cell.angle_alpha   90.00
_cell.angle_beta   90.00
_cell.angle_gamma   90.00
#
_symmetry.space_group_name_H-M   'P 1'
#
loop_
_entity.id
_entity.type
_entity.pdbx_description
1 polymer ?
#
loop_
_entity_poly.entity_id
_entity_poly.type
_entity_poly.pdbx_seq_one_letter_code
_entity_poly.pdbx_strand_id
1 'polypeptide(L)'
;MKSDNIIENDQIDNFYDLRGKGLSINELRKEKNFISYLKLLKAFSKRYTLLISVNNTPCGPYFTQETAAEIMDLGLNINLFNRFRYAYAAVIDAGELLMECMSPSPADTVEWQNCIGECNVEVFSSGWNANKNPNTATLCIDGKDYAPNLRGFNFVLFDSVTKTILDACCFDTYDSHFNCHRPSEKIEALKDYKKNHPDVTVVCFNMPNFPKENLSIIETFITQNSLSIGLIMNNLEKHVFALNKYFTNKEDITEVLSPPKSYLDIYGVRRFEDTHGKYVNTSNGIRITTSQPQEYKRSIFILGGCTIFGVGSSDNGTIASQLQSLLNKHMEELGFIVHNYGYYLSDLTGLATGEEFLILNSLPTKPGDIILFPFKQTEGFPFFDLSTAATRPHNYGEVFFDMMHYTEDGNCLIADKIFDCLNHHDFFSRIPESEYFIPTNQSKLKQKYAGLNNSALDKLEKYKNILYEFYDSMFYIRIGAIVMNCNPFTLGHRYLIEQALLQCDHLMIFLVQEDKSIFSFNDRLKLVDEGTSDLKNVTVIPSGNFIISSLTFSEYFNKAELQDRIIDSSLDITLFACEIAPCLNISVRFAGEEPFDNVTRQYNDAMRAVLPQYGIEFIEIPRRESGGIAISASRVRKLIEEKNFDVLPSLVPATTFEYLKKTFFD
;
A
#
# COMPACT_ATOMS: atom_id res chain seq x y z
N MET A 1 -15.11 22.37 25.03
CA MET A 1 -14.02 21.89 24.15
C MET A 1 -14.52 22.08 22.74
N LYS A 2 -13.94 23.04 22.02
CA LYS A 2 -14.42 23.41 20.68
C LYS A 2 -13.65 22.58 19.66
N SER A 3 -14.40 21.96 18.74
CA SER A 3 -13.91 21.20 17.59
C SER A 3 -12.93 22.00 16.76
N ASP A 4 -11.86 21.34 16.30
CA ASP A 4 -10.89 21.89 15.34
C ASP A 4 -11.63 22.38 14.10
N ASN A 5 -11.72 23.71 13.93
CA ASN A 5 -12.34 24.35 12.77
C ASN A 5 -11.37 24.26 11.57
N ILE A 6 -11.36 23.14 10.86
CA ILE A 6 -11.09 23.13 9.42
C ILE A 6 -12.43 23.46 8.78
N ILE A 7 -12.63 24.72 8.41
CA ILE A 7 -13.89 25.15 7.80
C ILE A 7 -13.94 24.64 6.37
N GLU A 8 -14.80 23.63 6.10
CA GLU A 8 -15.40 23.43 4.80
C GLU A 8 -16.37 24.59 4.52
N ASN A 9 -15.88 25.70 4.00
CA ASN A 9 -16.75 26.76 3.51
C ASN A 9 -16.18 27.36 2.22
N ASP A 10 -16.95 27.17 1.13
CA ASP A 10 -16.77 27.71 -0.22
C ASP A 10 -16.87 29.26 -0.31
N GLN A 11 -16.81 29.99 0.79
CA GLN A 11 -16.93 31.44 0.82
C GLN A 11 -15.66 32.18 1.21
N ILE A 12 -14.48 31.61 1.01
CA ILE A 12 -13.22 32.35 1.15
C ILE A 12 -12.89 33.00 -0.20
N ASP A 13 -12.91 34.31 -0.18
CA ASP A 13 -12.72 35.28 -1.27
C ASP A 13 -11.87 34.79 -2.46
N ASN A 14 -12.40 35.01 -3.66
CA ASN A 14 -11.69 34.83 -4.92
C ASN A 14 -10.50 35.80 -5.01
N PHE A 15 -9.28 35.27 -4.97
CA PHE A 15 -8.09 36.00 -5.37
C PHE A 15 -7.94 35.97 -6.88
N TYR A 16 -7.43 37.06 -7.45
CA TYR A 16 -7.10 37.12 -8.87
C TYR A 16 -5.58 37.09 -9.03
N ASP A 17 -5.09 36.21 -9.92
CA ASP A 17 -3.69 36.26 -10.36
C ASP A 17 -3.43 37.52 -11.19
N LEU A 18 -2.18 37.75 -11.57
CA LEU A 18 -1.78 38.90 -12.43
C LEU A 18 -2.47 38.91 -13.81
N ARG A 19 -3.23 37.88 -14.17
CA ARG A 19 -4.04 37.75 -15.40
C ARG A 19 -5.53 37.82 -15.13
N GLY A 20 -5.95 38.11 -13.89
CA GLY A 20 -7.37 38.22 -13.51
C GLY A 20 -8.10 36.88 -13.31
N LYS A 21 -7.35 35.77 -13.14
CA LYS A 21 -7.93 34.46 -12.80
C LYS A 21 -8.07 34.35 -11.28
N GLY A 22 -9.25 33.97 -10.82
CA GLY A 22 -9.51 33.72 -9.39
C GLY A 22 -8.64 32.56 -8.87
N LEU A 23 -7.92 32.80 -7.75
CA LEU A 23 -7.16 31.79 -7.03
C LEU A 23 -7.94 31.38 -5.78
N SER A 24 -8.00 30.07 -5.49
CA SER A 24 -8.65 29.55 -4.29
C SER A 24 -7.65 28.83 -3.38
N ILE A 25 -7.92 28.83 -2.09
CA ILE A 25 -7.16 28.04 -1.10
C ILE A 25 -7.21 26.52 -1.44
N ASN A 26 -8.31 26.08 -2.05
CA ASN A 26 -8.44 24.70 -2.49
C ASN A 26 -7.50 24.36 -3.65
N GLU A 27 -7.16 25.32 -4.53
CA GLU A 27 -6.12 25.12 -5.56
C GLU A 27 -4.72 25.00 -4.89
N LEU A 28 -4.41 25.85 -3.89
CA LEU A 28 -3.16 25.75 -3.13
C LEU A 28 -3.03 24.37 -2.44
N ARG A 29 -4.10 23.91 -1.77
CA ARG A 29 -4.12 22.62 -1.06
C ARG A 29 -3.97 21.40 -1.98
N LYS A 30 -4.35 21.51 -3.25
CA LYS A 30 -4.25 20.42 -4.25
C LYS A 30 -2.92 20.42 -5.00
N GLU A 31 -2.17 21.53 -4.95
CA GLU A 31 -0.92 21.65 -5.70
C GLU A 31 0.16 20.76 -5.08
N LYS A 32 0.76 19.90 -5.90
CA LYS A 32 1.83 18.96 -5.51
C LYS A 32 3.17 19.26 -6.16
N ASN A 33 3.20 20.13 -7.19
CA ASN A 33 4.44 20.58 -7.78
C ASN A 33 5.03 21.75 -6.97
N PHE A 34 6.28 21.62 -6.55
CA PHE A 34 6.92 22.58 -5.64
C PHE A 34 6.95 24.01 -6.21
N ILE A 35 7.37 24.17 -7.46
CA ILE A 35 7.48 25.51 -8.10
C ILE A 35 6.09 26.13 -8.29
N SER A 36 5.11 25.36 -8.73
CA SER A 36 3.72 25.82 -8.85
C SER A 36 3.14 26.22 -7.51
N TYR A 37 3.44 25.44 -6.45
CA TYR A 37 3.03 25.73 -5.08
C TYR A 37 3.63 27.06 -4.58
N LEU A 38 4.93 27.31 -4.79
CA LEU A 38 5.57 28.57 -4.40
C LEU A 38 4.92 29.78 -5.09
N LYS A 39 4.56 29.67 -6.37
CA LYS A 39 3.87 30.72 -7.12
C LYS A 39 2.48 31.04 -6.56
N LEU A 40 1.72 30.02 -6.17
CA LEU A 40 0.43 30.21 -5.46
C LEU A 40 0.67 30.82 -4.08
N LEU A 41 1.61 30.27 -3.33
CA LEU A 41 1.93 30.69 -1.97
C LEU A 41 2.34 32.18 -1.91
N LYS A 42 3.09 32.65 -2.91
CA LYS A 42 3.45 34.07 -3.06
C LYS A 42 2.23 35.00 -3.14
N ALA A 43 1.16 34.55 -3.80
CA ALA A 43 -0.07 35.35 -3.89
C ALA A 43 -0.78 35.41 -2.53
N PHE A 44 -0.88 34.29 -1.84
CA PHE A 44 -1.58 34.19 -0.55
C PHE A 44 -0.78 34.84 0.61
N SER A 45 0.57 34.79 0.60
CA SER A 45 1.42 35.39 1.62
C SER A 45 1.32 36.92 1.67
N LYS A 46 0.81 37.56 0.62
CA LYS A 46 0.51 39.00 0.62
C LYS A 46 -0.66 39.41 1.52
N ARG A 47 -1.46 38.47 1.96
CA ARG A 47 -2.65 38.73 2.83
C ARG A 47 -2.57 37.95 4.14
N TYR A 48 -2.01 36.78 4.11
CA TYR A 48 -1.97 35.82 5.22
C TYR A 48 -0.56 35.67 5.76
N THR A 49 -0.45 35.09 6.95
CA THR A 49 0.84 34.81 7.56
C THR A 49 1.39 33.48 7.04
N LEU A 50 2.61 33.51 6.54
CA LEU A 50 3.37 32.36 6.06
C LEU A 50 4.53 32.06 7.01
N LEU A 51 4.55 30.86 7.56
CA LEU A 51 5.65 30.33 8.36
C LEU A 51 6.39 29.28 7.54
N ILE A 52 7.73 29.34 7.57
CA ILE A 52 8.63 28.41 6.87
C ILE A 52 9.65 27.90 7.87
N SER A 53 9.85 26.58 7.90
CA SER A 53 10.92 25.94 8.65
C SER A 53 11.49 24.77 7.89
N VAL A 54 12.80 24.58 7.90
CA VAL A 54 13.48 23.46 7.26
C VAL A 54 13.82 22.41 8.29
N ASN A 55 13.52 21.15 7.94
CA ASN A 55 13.94 19.98 8.67
C ASN A 55 15.05 19.26 7.90
N ASN A 56 16.13 18.86 8.54
CA ASN A 56 17.24 18.10 7.99
C ASN A 56 18.14 18.90 7.03
N THR A 57 17.60 19.37 5.91
CA THR A 57 18.36 20.10 4.90
C THR A 57 17.43 20.93 4.01
N PRO A 58 17.81 22.18 3.68
CA PRO A 58 17.07 22.97 2.70
C PRO A 58 17.32 22.54 1.25
N CYS A 59 18.43 21.86 0.97
CA CYS A 59 18.79 21.47 -0.39
C CYS A 59 19.35 20.06 -0.47
N GLY A 60 19.07 19.39 -1.57
CA GLY A 60 19.59 18.06 -1.93
C GLY A 60 20.28 18.08 -3.30
N PRO A 61 20.61 16.91 -3.85
CA PRO A 61 21.31 16.78 -5.13
C PRO A 61 20.57 17.38 -6.32
N TYR A 62 19.24 17.45 -6.23
CA TYR A 62 18.35 17.93 -7.31
C TYR A 62 17.91 19.39 -7.11
N PHE A 63 18.33 20.03 -6.03
CA PHE A 63 18.01 21.42 -5.72
C PHE A 63 18.91 22.35 -6.53
N THR A 64 18.34 23.05 -7.51
CA THR A 64 19.06 23.90 -8.44
C THR A 64 19.13 25.36 -7.97
N GLN A 65 19.96 26.16 -8.64
CA GLN A 65 20.01 27.61 -8.42
C GLN A 65 18.69 28.30 -8.81
N GLU A 66 17.98 27.76 -9.81
CA GLU A 66 16.66 28.24 -10.21
C GLU A 66 15.62 27.94 -9.13
N THR A 67 15.68 26.75 -8.53
CA THR A 67 14.80 26.40 -7.38
C THR A 67 15.02 27.37 -6.20
N ALA A 68 16.27 27.70 -5.89
CA ALA A 68 16.59 28.69 -4.87
C ALA A 68 16.03 30.08 -5.20
N ALA A 69 16.09 30.49 -6.48
CA ALA A 69 15.54 31.77 -6.94
C ALA A 69 14.01 31.83 -6.81
N GLU A 70 13.29 30.73 -7.09
CA GLU A 70 11.82 30.66 -6.91
C GLU A 70 11.42 30.78 -5.41
N ILE A 71 12.23 30.23 -4.50
CA ILE A 71 12.02 30.42 -3.05
C ILE A 71 12.24 31.90 -2.67
N MET A 72 13.32 32.51 -3.15
CA MET A 72 13.60 33.92 -2.90
C MET A 72 12.50 34.84 -3.47
N ASP A 73 11.81 34.42 -4.54
CA ASP A 73 10.70 35.17 -5.15
C ASP A 73 9.46 35.29 -4.24
N LEU A 74 9.42 34.55 -3.11
CA LEU A 74 8.45 34.78 -2.01
C LEU A 74 8.69 36.11 -1.25
N GLY A 75 9.75 36.84 -1.54
CA GLY A 75 10.20 38.04 -0.82
C GLY A 75 11.31 37.74 0.20
N LEU A 76 12.03 36.65 0.00
CA LEU A 76 13.15 36.21 0.84
C LEU A 76 14.49 36.66 0.25
N ASN A 77 15.52 36.81 1.12
CA ASN A 77 16.82 37.37 0.76
C ASN A 77 17.96 36.35 0.75
N ILE A 78 17.79 35.21 1.45
CA ILE A 78 18.85 34.21 1.63
C ILE A 78 18.80 33.18 0.49
N ASN A 79 19.90 33.06 -0.25
CA ASN A 79 20.04 32.00 -1.24
C ASN A 79 20.44 30.68 -0.57
N LEU A 80 19.57 29.66 -0.71
CA LEU A 80 19.74 28.35 -0.08
C LEU A 80 20.44 27.32 -0.97
N PHE A 81 20.89 27.70 -2.18
CA PHE A 81 21.67 26.83 -3.04
C PHE A 81 23.01 26.44 -2.38
N ASN A 82 23.35 25.15 -2.38
CA ASN A 82 24.53 24.58 -1.73
C ASN A 82 24.56 24.73 -0.18
N ARG A 83 23.41 24.93 0.48
CA ARG A 83 23.30 25.03 1.93
C ARG A 83 22.88 23.69 2.55
N PHE A 84 23.60 22.64 2.23
CA PHE A 84 23.34 21.27 2.67
C PHE A 84 23.43 21.17 4.21
N ARG A 85 22.36 20.65 4.84
CA ARG A 85 22.21 20.43 6.30
C ARG A 85 22.17 21.69 7.17
N TYR A 86 22.05 22.89 6.60
CA TYR A 86 21.81 24.10 7.37
C TYR A 86 20.37 24.16 7.87
N ALA A 87 20.16 24.71 9.07
CA ALA A 87 18.83 25.11 9.51
C ALA A 87 18.43 26.41 8.83
N TYR A 88 17.14 26.54 8.50
CA TYR A 88 16.59 27.75 7.89
C TYR A 88 15.15 27.95 8.30
N ALA A 89 14.78 29.20 8.62
CA ALA A 89 13.42 29.58 8.90
C ALA A 89 13.11 30.99 8.37
N ALA A 90 11.84 31.22 8.03
CA ALA A 90 11.35 32.54 7.66
C ALA A 90 9.89 32.73 8.07
N VAL A 91 9.51 33.99 8.29
CA VAL A 91 8.15 34.42 8.63
C VAL A 91 7.80 35.64 7.79
N ILE A 92 6.71 35.53 7.02
CA ILE A 92 6.15 36.60 6.20
C ILE A 92 4.72 36.86 6.70
N ASP A 93 4.37 38.10 7.04
CA ASP A 93 3.02 38.47 7.42
C ASP A 93 2.47 39.57 6.50
N ALA A 94 1.35 39.28 5.85
CA ALA A 94 0.69 40.19 4.91
C ALA A 94 1.65 40.82 3.87
N GLY A 95 2.61 40.05 3.39
CA GLY A 95 3.63 40.45 2.41
C GLY A 95 4.86 41.11 3.01
N GLU A 96 4.92 41.35 4.30
CA GLU A 96 6.08 41.89 5.00
C GLU A 96 6.95 40.76 5.58
N LEU A 97 8.26 40.80 5.33
CA LEU A 97 9.22 39.84 5.85
C LEU A 97 9.56 40.22 7.31
N LEU A 98 8.99 39.49 8.27
CA LEU A 98 9.22 39.70 9.69
C LEU A 98 10.50 39.05 10.20
N MET A 99 10.86 37.91 9.66
CA MET A 99 12.05 37.15 10.03
C MET A 99 12.54 36.31 8.86
N GLU A 100 13.84 36.29 8.68
CA GLU A 100 14.54 35.32 7.83
C GLU A 100 15.89 35.00 8.44
N CYS A 101 16.18 33.76 8.71
CA CYS A 101 17.43 33.35 9.33
C CYS A 101 17.87 31.98 8.80
N MET A 102 19.17 31.86 8.57
CA MET A 102 19.86 30.60 8.34
C MET A 102 20.91 30.41 9.43
N SER A 103 21.08 29.18 9.92
CA SER A 103 22.09 28.87 10.92
C SER A 103 23.51 29.22 10.40
N PRO A 104 24.44 29.68 11.28
CA PRO A 104 25.82 29.93 10.89
C PRO A 104 26.56 28.69 10.39
N SER A 105 26.21 27.52 10.94
CA SER A 105 26.76 26.22 10.52
C SER A 105 25.70 25.12 10.55
N PRO A 106 25.95 23.94 9.96
CA PRO A 106 25.06 22.79 10.03
C PRO A 106 24.84 22.23 11.47
N ALA A 107 25.71 22.62 12.43
CA ALA A 107 25.59 22.20 13.84
C ALA A 107 24.67 23.13 14.67
N ASP A 108 24.32 24.28 14.11
CA ASP A 108 23.50 25.28 14.80
C ASP A 108 22.02 25.16 14.40
N THR A 109 21.14 25.79 15.18
CA THR A 109 19.69 25.83 14.99
C THR A 109 19.22 27.25 14.71
N VAL A 110 18.00 27.39 14.21
CA VAL A 110 17.28 28.64 14.11
C VAL A 110 16.06 28.57 15.03
N GLU A 111 15.91 29.55 15.90
CA GLU A 111 14.80 29.70 16.85
C GLU A 111 14.27 31.13 16.79
N TRP A 112 12.96 31.26 16.74
CA TRP A 112 12.30 32.56 16.76
C TRP A 112 10.93 32.47 17.41
N GLN A 113 10.57 33.48 18.19
CA GLN A 113 9.26 33.60 18.83
C GLN A 113 8.81 35.05 18.84
N ASN A 114 7.57 35.32 18.46
CA ASN A 114 6.94 36.62 18.51
C ASN A 114 5.42 36.49 18.44
N CYS A 115 4.73 37.61 18.71
CA CYS A 115 3.28 37.73 18.51
C CYS A 115 3.01 38.32 17.12
N ILE A 116 2.08 37.69 16.37
CA ILE A 116 1.55 38.18 15.09
C ILE A 116 0.03 38.35 15.30
N GLY A 117 -0.43 39.60 15.30
CA GLY A 117 -1.78 39.89 15.76
C GLY A 117 -1.95 39.44 17.23
N GLU A 118 -2.96 38.62 17.49
CA GLU A 118 -3.20 37.98 18.79
C GLU A 118 -2.62 36.57 18.94
N CYS A 119 -1.85 36.09 17.95
CA CYS A 119 -1.28 34.75 17.94
C CYS A 119 0.15 34.75 18.47
N ASN A 120 0.47 33.87 19.43
CA ASN A 120 1.86 33.57 19.79
C ASN A 120 2.43 32.55 18.75
N VAL A 121 3.45 32.99 18.03
CA VAL A 121 4.08 32.18 16.95
C VAL A 121 5.50 31.82 17.36
N GLU A 122 5.82 30.54 17.29
CA GLU A 122 7.14 29.97 17.53
C GLU A 122 7.61 29.18 16.31
N VAL A 123 8.83 29.45 15.87
CA VAL A 123 9.46 28.79 14.74
C VAL A 123 10.79 28.20 15.16
N PHE A 124 10.98 26.91 14.88
CA PHE A 124 12.23 26.22 15.14
C PHE A 124 12.65 25.43 13.88
N SER A 125 13.94 25.46 13.59
CA SER A 125 14.54 24.70 12.49
C SER A 125 15.88 24.12 12.91
N SER A 126 16.13 22.87 12.53
CA SER A 126 17.42 22.22 12.72
C SER A 126 17.79 21.30 11.56
N GLY A 127 19.08 21.31 11.20
CA GLY A 127 19.66 20.41 10.23
C GLY A 127 19.93 19.01 10.80
N TRP A 128 20.42 18.13 9.94
CA TRP A 128 20.82 16.76 10.34
C TRP A 128 21.92 16.75 11.41
N ASN A 129 22.86 17.67 11.30
CA ASN A 129 24.04 17.74 12.18
C ASN A 129 23.84 18.66 13.39
N ALA A 130 22.64 19.16 13.63
CA ALA A 130 22.40 20.12 14.69
C ALA A 130 22.65 19.52 16.08
N ASN A 131 23.31 20.29 16.95
CA ASN A 131 23.61 19.90 18.32
C ASN A 131 22.35 19.90 19.22
N LYS A 132 21.30 20.64 18.83
CA LYS A 132 20.04 20.74 19.55
C LYS A 132 18.90 20.26 18.65
N ASN A 133 18.12 19.30 19.11
CA ASN A 133 16.95 18.75 18.42
C ASN A 133 17.17 18.53 16.91
N PRO A 134 18.14 17.70 16.48
CA PRO A 134 18.41 17.48 15.06
C PRO A 134 17.17 16.97 14.33
N ASN A 135 17.08 17.27 13.02
CA ASN A 135 15.96 16.84 12.17
C ASN A 135 14.60 17.32 12.70
N THR A 136 14.50 18.57 13.07
CA THR A 136 13.26 19.12 13.62
C THR A 136 12.87 20.41 12.91
N ALA A 137 11.63 20.49 12.47
CA ALA A 137 10.95 21.71 12.06
C ALA A 137 9.69 21.87 12.92
N THR A 138 9.58 23.02 13.60
CA THR A 138 8.41 23.33 14.40
C THR A 138 7.84 24.67 13.95
N LEU A 139 6.52 24.73 13.75
CA LEU A 139 5.76 25.91 13.37
C LEU A 139 4.53 25.98 14.30
N CYS A 140 4.75 26.52 15.51
CA CYS A 140 3.71 26.60 16.53
C CYS A 140 2.93 27.90 16.44
N ILE A 141 1.62 27.78 16.64
CA ILE A 141 0.68 28.89 16.78
C ILE A 141 -0.13 28.63 18.05
N ASP A 142 -0.08 29.57 19.01
CA ASP A 142 -0.72 29.47 20.32
C ASP A 142 -0.39 28.16 21.06
N GLY A 143 0.88 27.67 20.93
CA GLY A 143 1.40 26.48 21.60
C GLY A 143 1.08 25.17 20.89
N LYS A 144 0.39 25.18 19.74
CA LYS A 144 0.12 23.99 18.91
C LYS A 144 1.03 24.00 17.69
N ASP A 145 1.77 22.90 17.48
CA ASP A 145 2.63 22.70 16.31
C ASP A 145 1.82 22.21 15.11
N TYR A 146 1.91 22.94 14.01
CA TYR A 146 1.27 22.63 12.73
C TYR A 146 2.25 22.18 11.66
N ALA A 147 3.56 22.18 11.93
CA ALA A 147 4.53 21.68 10.98
C ALA A 147 4.31 20.19 10.68
N PRO A 148 4.39 19.74 9.41
CA PRO A 148 4.52 18.34 9.08
C PRO A 148 5.71 17.65 9.76
N ASN A 149 6.77 18.43 10.05
CA ASN A 149 8.04 18.00 10.62
C ASN A 149 8.69 16.85 9.82
N LEU A 150 8.66 16.98 8.51
CA LEU A 150 9.29 16.07 7.56
C LEU A 150 10.49 16.74 6.90
N ARG A 151 11.39 15.95 6.31
CA ARG A 151 12.61 16.44 5.64
C ARG A 151 12.26 17.44 4.53
N GLY A 152 13.01 18.53 4.46
CA GLY A 152 12.86 19.60 3.50
C GLY A 152 12.11 20.81 4.06
N PHE A 153 11.40 21.51 3.20
CA PHE A 153 10.65 22.72 3.54
C PHE A 153 9.29 22.40 4.13
N ASN A 154 9.06 22.80 5.37
CA ASN A 154 7.77 22.76 6.04
C ASN A 154 7.14 24.15 5.98
N PHE A 155 5.93 24.25 5.47
CA PHE A 155 5.15 25.48 5.31
C PHE A 155 3.88 25.40 6.13
N VAL A 156 3.54 26.51 6.80
CA VAL A 156 2.21 26.75 7.39
C VAL A 156 1.73 28.11 6.95
N LEU A 157 0.59 28.15 6.26
CA LEU A 157 -0.13 29.38 5.91
C LEU A 157 -1.35 29.50 6.81
N PHE A 158 -1.50 30.63 7.50
CA PHE A 158 -2.64 30.84 8.37
C PHE A 158 -3.15 32.29 8.33
N ASP A 159 -4.41 32.45 8.68
CA ASP A 159 -5.04 33.75 8.88
C ASP A 159 -4.87 34.15 10.37
N SER A 160 -4.03 35.15 10.64
CA SER A 160 -3.74 35.62 12.01
C SER A 160 -4.94 36.31 12.66
N VAL A 161 -5.95 36.77 11.90
CA VAL A 161 -7.17 37.40 12.40
C VAL A 161 -8.18 36.34 12.86
N THR A 162 -8.47 35.37 12.02
CA THR A 162 -9.44 34.28 12.31
C THR A 162 -8.82 33.10 13.04
N LYS A 163 -7.47 33.07 13.17
CA LYS A 163 -6.67 31.95 13.72
C LYS A 163 -6.85 30.63 12.98
N THR A 164 -7.22 30.70 11.69
CA THR A 164 -7.54 29.55 10.85
C THR A 164 -6.30 29.10 10.08
N ILE A 165 -5.96 27.79 10.14
CA ILE A 165 -4.91 27.20 9.29
C ILE A 165 -5.46 27.00 7.89
N LEU A 166 -4.87 27.68 6.92
CA LEU A 166 -5.26 27.65 5.52
C LEU A 166 -4.60 26.49 4.76
N ASP A 167 -3.30 26.25 5.00
CA ASP A 167 -2.58 25.08 4.49
C ASP A 167 -1.40 24.74 5.41
N ALA A 168 -1.04 23.45 5.47
CA ALA A 168 0.16 22.97 6.14
C ALA A 168 0.73 21.80 5.34
N CYS A 169 1.94 21.97 4.79
CA CYS A 169 2.57 20.94 3.95
C CYS A 169 4.10 20.95 4.08
N CYS A 170 4.72 19.87 3.62
CA CYS A 170 6.16 19.76 3.48
C CYS A 170 6.51 19.35 2.04
N PHE A 171 7.60 19.91 1.53
CA PHE A 171 8.22 19.47 0.28
C PHE A 171 9.62 18.93 0.57
N ASP A 172 9.85 17.67 0.23
CA ASP A 172 11.15 17.01 0.38
C ASP A 172 12.10 17.44 -0.75
N THR A 173 12.87 18.50 -0.51
CA THR A 173 13.80 19.06 -1.47
C THR A 173 15.10 18.27 -1.65
N TYR A 174 15.23 17.15 -0.99
CA TYR A 174 16.31 16.17 -1.21
C TYR A 174 15.97 15.16 -2.30
N ASP A 175 14.67 14.88 -2.52
CA ASP A 175 14.17 13.97 -3.55
C ASP A 175 14.16 14.65 -4.95
N SER A 176 14.29 13.84 -6.00
CA SER A 176 14.25 14.29 -7.40
C SER A 176 12.93 14.94 -7.82
N HIS A 177 11.83 14.60 -7.18
CA HIS A 177 10.48 15.07 -7.51
C HIS A 177 9.94 16.12 -6.54
N PHE A 178 10.70 16.47 -5.49
CA PHE A 178 10.24 17.36 -4.42
C PHE A 178 8.84 16.99 -3.89
N ASN A 179 8.69 15.73 -3.47
CA ASN A 179 7.41 15.18 -3.06
C ASN A 179 6.71 16.03 -1.99
N CYS A 180 5.42 16.30 -2.23
CA CYS A 180 4.58 17.09 -1.33
C CYS A 180 3.88 16.19 -0.31
N HIS A 181 3.91 16.57 0.96
CA HIS A 181 3.29 15.85 2.08
C HIS A 181 2.40 16.77 2.90
N ARG A 182 1.13 16.40 3.06
CA ARG A 182 0.17 17.09 3.92
C ARG A 182 -0.33 16.17 5.03
N PRO A 183 -0.07 16.48 6.32
CA PRO A 183 -0.59 15.68 7.44
C PRO A 183 -2.11 15.57 7.47
N SER A 184 -2.83 16.61 7.02
CA SER A 184 -4.28 16.60 6.92
C SER A 184 -4.79 15.51 5.96
N GLU A 185 -4.15 15.32 4.80
CA GLU A 185 -4.51 14.26 3.85
C GLU A 185 -4.34 12.87 4.49
N LYS A 186 -3.25 12.68 5.26
CA LYS A 186 -2.99 11.43 5.96
C LYS A 186 -3.99 11.16 7.08
N ILE A 187 -4.37 12.18 7.85
CA ILE A 187 -5.38 12.06 8.91
C ILE A 187 -6.75 11.72 8.31
N GLU A 188 -7.15 12.39 7.24
CA GLU A 188 -8.41 12.08 6.55
C GLU A 188 -8.39 10.66 5.95
N ALA A 189 -7.28 10.23 5.34
CA ALA A 189 -7.14 8.87 4.85
C ALA A 189 -7.29 7.81 5.97
N LEU A 190 -6.74 8.07 7.17
CA LEU A 190 -6.94 7.20 8.34
C LEU A 190 -8.40 7.19 8.81
N LYS A 191 -9.06 8.36 8.83
CA LYS A 191 -10.47 8.46 9.21
C LYS A 191 -11.37 7.75 8.20
N ASP A 192 -11.10 7.91 6.91
CA ASP A 192 -11.84 7.22 5.83
C ASP A 192 -11.62 5.70 5.91
N TYR A 193 -10.38 5.25 6.14
CA TYR A 193 -10.12 3.84 6.37
C TYR A 193 -10.94 3.30 7.55
N LYS A 194 -10.92 3.98 8.71
CA LYS A 194 -11.68 3.57 9.91
C LYS A 194 -13.19 3.58 9.68
N LYS A 195 -13.70 4.54 8.91
CA LYS A 195 -15.12 4.61 8.53
C LYS A 195 -15.53 3.40 7.68
N ASN A 196 -14.68 2.99 6.74
CA ASN A 196 -14.93 1.85 5.86
C ASN A 196 -14.67 0.48 6.54
N HIS A 197 -13.88 0.47 7.62
CA HIS A 197 -13.53 -0.73 8.40
C HIS A 197 -13.83 -0.50 9.89
N PRO A 198 -15.11 -0.35 10.29
CA PRO A 198 -15.47 0.05 11.66
C PRO A 198 -15.03 -0.97 12.72
N ASP A 199 -14.97 -2.25 12.36
CA ASP A 199 -14.62 -3.36 13.25
C ASP A 199 -13.12 -3.69 13.30
N VAL A 200 -12.29 -2.96 12.53
CA VAL A 200 -10.83 -3.06 12.58
C VAL A 200 -10.28 -2.00 13.52
N THR A 201 -9.38 -2.37 14.40
CA THR A 201 -8.73 -1.44 15.33
C THR A 201 -7.43 -0.90 14.73
N VAL A 202 -7.36 0.41 14.48
CA VAL A 202 -6.13 1.10 14.07
C VAL A 202 -5.52 1.78 15.27
N VAL A 203 -4.28 1.42 15.60
CA VAL A 203 -3.49 2.01 16.70
C VAL A 203 -2.30 2.74 16.09
N CYS A 204 -2.18 4.03 16.35
CA CYS A 204 -1.00 4.81 15.96
C CYS A 204 0.14 4.59 16.95
N PHE A 205 1.38 4.60 16.48
CA PHE A 205 2.55 4.50 17.34
C PHE A 205 3.73 5.31 16.81
N ASN A 206 4.63 5.70 17.73
CA ASN A 206 5.96 6.23 17.41
C ASN A 206 7.05 5.20 17.75
N MET A 207 8.19 5.30 17.11
CA MET A 207 9.37 4.48 17.44
C MET A 207 10.32 5.22 18.37
N PRO A 208 11.10 4.50 19.21
CA PRO A 208 12.16 5.13 19.99
C PRO A 208 13.20 5.79 19.08
N ASN A 209 13.61 7.01 19.48
CA ASN A 209 14.70 7.70 18.81
C ASN A 209 16.04 7.24 19.39
N PHE A 210 17.09 7.30 18.58
CA PHE A 210 18.47 7.08 19.04
C PHE A 210 18.82 8.06 20.16
N PRO A 211 19.33 7.58 21.33
CA PRO A 211 19.69 8.46 22.45
C PRO A 211 20.81 9.42 22.07
N LYS A 212 20.58 10.73 22.28
CA LYS A 212 21.55 11.78 21.93
C LYS A 212 22.89 11.67 22.67
N GLU A 213 22.86 11.14 23.87
CA GLU A 213 24.06 10.91 24.68
C GLU A 213 25.05 9.95 23.99
N ASN A 214 24.57 9.13 23.09
CA ASN A 214 25.40 8.20 22.32
C ASN A 214 26.00 8.82 21.04
N LEU A 215 25.56 10.02 20.63
CA LEU A 215 26.15 10.72 19.48
C LEU A 215 27.65 11.02 19.70
N SER A 216 28.06 11.40 20.91
CA SER A 216 29.47 11.64 21.27
C SER A 216 30.35 10.38 21.11
N ILE A 217 29.79 9.21 21.35
CA ILE A 217 30.49 7.91 21.17
C ILE A 217 30.70 7.66 19.69
N ILE A 218 29.69 7.94 18.87
CA ILE A 218 29.79 7.82 17.41
C ILE A 218 30.76 8.86 16.85
N GLU A 219 30.69 10.11 17.28
CA GLU A 219 31.63 11.18 16.89
C GLU A 219 33.07 10.88 17.29
N THR A 220 33.27 10.37 18.49
CA THR A 220 34.60 9.93 18.96
C THR A 220 35.13 8.81 18.10
N PHE A 221 34.32 7.83 17.77
CA PHE A 221 34.71 6.72 16.89
C PHE A 221 35.00 7.19 15.45
N ILE A 222 34.18 8.14 14.91
CA ILE A 222 34.38 8.76 13.59
C ILE A 222 35.73 9.48 13.54
N THR A 223 36.00 10.29 14.56
CA THR A 223 37.20 11.11 14.66
C THR A 223 38.45 10.21 14.83
N GLN A 224 38.39 9.18 15.66
CA GLN A 224 39.49 8.23 15.89
C GLN A 224 39.83 7.42 14.64
N ASN A 225 38.88 7.16 13.74
CA ASN A 225 39.09 6.36 12.55
C ASN A 225 39.17 7.16 11.25
N SER A 226 39.21 8.50 11.33
CA SER A 226 39.29 9.43 10.17
C SER A 226 38.19 9.19 9.12
N LEU A 227 36.99 8.82 9.55
CA LEU A 227 35.87 8.48 8.68
C LEU A 227 34.93 9.68 8.47
N SER A 228 34.41 9.85 7.27
CA SER A 228 33.34 10.83 7.01
C SER A 228 31.97 10.24 7.38
N ILE A 229 31.02 11.10 7.79
CA ILE A 229 29.65 10.68 8.18
C ILE A 229 28.94 9.91 7.05
N GLY A 230 29.15 10.28 5.78
CA GLY A 230 28.59 9.56 4.63
C GLY A 230 29.14 8.14 4.45
N LEU A 231 30.38 7.89 4.87
CA LEU A 231 31.01 6.56 4.88
C LEU A 231 30.49 5.66 6.02
N ILE A 232 29.89 6.25 7.07
CA ILE A 232 29.37 5.50 8.22
C ILE A 232 28.13 4.68 7.85
N MET A 233 27.27 5.24 7.03
CA MET A 233 26.07 4.55 6.55
C MET A 233 26.43 3.33 5.66
N ASN A 234 27.59 3.37 5.00
CA ASN A 234 28.06 2.33 4.09
C ASN A 234 29.20 1.46 4.65
N ASN A 235 29.66 1.65 5.91
CA ASN A 235 30.81 0.93 6.41
C ASN A 235 30.41 -0.33 7.18
N LEU A 236 30.47 -1.46 6.48
CA LEU A 236 30.19 -2.80 6.99
C LEU A 236 30.94 -3.14 8.30
N GLU A 237 32.16 -2.60 8.49
CA GLU A 237 33.01 -2.90 9.64
C GLU A 237 32.46 -2.44 10.99
N LYS A 238 31.61 -1.42 11.03
CA LYS A 238 30.97 -0.95 12.26
C LYS A 238 29.72 -1.74 12.63
N HIS A 239 28.90 -2.05 11.65
CA HIS A 239 27.75 -2.91 11.85
C HIS A 239 28.17 -4.29 12.33
N VAL A 240 29.35 -4.75 11.89
CA VAL A 240 29.98 -5.99 12.33
C VAL A 240 30.17 -6.04 13.84
N PHE A 241 30.61 -4.97 14.51
CA PHE A 241 30.86 -5.00 15.96
C PHE A 241 29.58 -5.25 16.78
N ALA A 242 28.50 -4.55 16.48
CA ALA A 242 27.23 -4.71 17.19
C ALA A 242 26.49 -5.99 16.80
N LEU A 243 26.62 -6.42 15.54
CA LEU A 243 25.94 -7.59 15.00
C LEU A 243 26.70 -8.91 15.22
N ASN A 244 28.01 -8.88 15.53
CA ASN A 244 28.82 -10.08 15.87
C ASN A 244 28.30 -10.87 17.08
N LYS A 245 27.44 -10.26 17.90
CA LYS A 245 26.76 -10.95 19.00
C LYS A 245 25.75 -11.99 18.48
N TYR A 246 25.15 -11.72 17.32
CA TYR A 246 24.05 -12.51 16.74
C TYR A 246 24.50 -13.33 15.52
N PHE A 247 25.51 -12.86 14.79
CA PHE A 247 25.95 -13.43 13.52
C PHE A 247 27.46 -13.67 13.55
N THR A 248 27.90 -14.85 13.11
CA THR A 248 29.28 -15.33 13.34
C THR A 248 30.27 -14.99 12.23
N ASN A 249 29.80 -14.61 11.06
CA ASN A 249 30.67 -14.29 9.91
C ASN A 249 30.12 -13.08 9.11
N LYS A 250 30.97 -12.58 8.20
CA LYS A 250 30.68 -11.39 7.40
C LYS A 250 29.53 -11.61 6.38
N GLU A 251 29.44 -12.82 5.87
CA GLU A 251 28.37 -13.21 4.93
C GLU A 251 27.01 -13.15 5.60
N ASP A 252 26.88 -13.67 6.81
CA ASP A 252 25.68 -13.63 7.64
C ASP A 252 25.24 -12.18 7.92
N ILE A 253 26.21 -11.31 8.27
CA ILE A 253 25.95 -9.89 8.52
C ILE A 253 25.55 -9.18 7.22
N THR A 254 26.17 -9.53 6.10
CA THR A 254 25.81 -8.96 4.79
C THR A 254 24.37 -9.33 4.43
N GLU A 255 23.93 -10.56 4.67
CA GLU A 255 22.56 -11.00 4.41
C GLU A 255 21.54 -10.15 5.19
N VAL A 256 21.73 -9.99 6.52
CA VAL A 256 20.77 -9.27 7.36
C VAL A 256 20.76 -7.76 7.12
N LEU A 257 21.80 -7.20 6.53
CA LEU A 257 21.88 -5.78 6.14
C LEU A 257 21.42 -5.52 4.71
N SER A 258 21.30 -6.55 3.88
CA SER A 258 20.93 -6.42 2.48
C SER A 258 19.44 -6.65 2.30
N PRO A 259 18.70 -5.70 1.70
CA PRO A 259 17.28 -5.91 1.42
C PRO A 259 17.12 -7.00 0.36
N PRO A 260 16.07 -7.84 0.44
CA PRO A 260 15.61 -8.63 -0.67
C PRO A 260 15.25 -7.74 -1.86
N LYS A 261 15.28 -8.30 -3.06
CA LYS A 261 14.76 -7.60 -4.23
C LYS A 261 13.29 -7.26 -4.03
N SER A 262 12.91 -6.08 -4.46
CA SER A 262 11.55 -5.60 -4.33
C SER A 262 10.96 -5.20 -5.68
N TYR A 263 9.63 -5.28 -5.77
CA TYR A 263 8.83 -4.84 -6.90
C TYR A 263 7.67 -3.98 -6.40
N LEU A 264 7.04 -3.21 -7.26
CA LEU A 264 5.78 -2.56 -6.94
C LEU A 264 4.66 -3.52 -7.31
N ASP A 265 3.77 -3.79 -6.35
CA ASP A 265 2.57 -4.55 -6.63
C ASP A 265 1.53 -3.69 -7.36
N ILE A 266 0.42 -4.28 -7.65
CA ILE A 266 -0.70 -3.69 -8.37
C ILE A 266 -1.32 -2.46 -7.70
N TYR A 267 -1.08 -2.28 -6.41
CA TYR A 267 -1.50 -1.10 -5.64
C TYR A 267 -0.42 -0.01 -5.60
N GLY A 268 0.70 -0.23 -6.32
CA GLY A 268 1.88 0.61 -6.18
C GLY A 268 2.58 0.42 -4.83
N VAL A 269 2.24 -0.63 -4.09
CA VAL A 269 2.87 -0.98 -2.82
C VAL A 269 4.14 -1.76 -3.10
N ARG A 270 5.23 -1.37 -2.45
CA ARG A 270 6.48 -2.12 -2.53
C ARG A 270 6.33 -3.47 -1.82
N ARG A 271 6.59 -4.53 -2.55
CA ARG A 271 6.62 -5.92 -2.09
C ARG A 271 8.00 -6.51 -2.34
N PHE A 272 8.31 -7.60 -1.67
CA PHE A 272 9.58 -8.30 -1.84
C PHE A 272 9.38 -9.58 -2.66
N GLU A 273 10.36 -9.91 -3.52
CA GLU A 273 10.44 -11.24 -4.11
C GLU A 273 10.60 -12.27 -2.99
N ASP A 274 10.03 -13.46 -3.15
CA ASP A 274 10.20 -14.53 -2.17
C ASP A 274 11.68 -14.93 -2.07
N THR A 275 12.20 -14.96 -0.84
CA THR A 275 13.59 -15.33 -0.55
C THR A 275 13.66 -16.46 0.47
N HIS A 276 14.69 -17.29 0.32
CA HIS A 276 14.98 -18.42 1.19
C HIS A 276 16.44 -18.33 1.67
N GLY A 277 16.75 -17.27 2.41
CA GLY A 277 18.03 -17.04 3.04
C GLY A 277 18.20 -17.84 4.34
N LYS A 278 19.36 -17.73 4.93
CA LYS A 278 19.65 -18.32 6.24
C LYS A 278 18.93 -17.55 7.36
N TYR A 279 18.84 -16.23 7.25
CA TYR A 279 18.32 -15.31 8.27
C TYR A 279 17.21 -14.40 7.79
N VAL A 280 17.18 -14.06 6.50
CA VAL A 280 16.22 -13.12 5.92
C VAL A 280 15.37 -13.83 4.89
N ASN A 281 14.12 -14.06 5.24
CA ASN A 281 13.15 -14.73 4.38
C ASN A 281 11.94 -13.86 4.15
N THR A 282 11.48 -13.85 2.92
CA THR A 282 10.25 -13.15 2.50
C THR A 282 9.34 -14.12 1.78
N SER A 283 8.05 -13.98 1.97
CA SER A 283 7.03 -14.77 1.29
C SER A 283 5.77 -13.94 1.10
N ASN A 284 5.13 -14.08 -0.05
CA ASN A 284 3.94 -13.31 -0.41
C ASN A 284 4.16 -11.78 -0.30
N GLY A 285 5.33 -11.32 -0.69
CA GLY A 285 5.68 -9.90 -0.73
C GLY A 285 6.02 -9.26 0.61
N ILE A 286 6.00 -9.99 1.73
CA ILE A 286 6.29 -9.49 3.08
C ILE A 286 7.37 -10.31 3.77
N ARG A 287 8.02 -9.73 4.80
CA ARG A 287 8.97 -10.47 5.62
C ARG A 287 8.27 -11.54 6.46
N ILE A 288 8.87 -12.72 6.54
CA ILE A 288 8.34 -13.82 7.35
C ILE A 288 8.36 -13.43 8.84
N THR A 289 7.25 -13.70 9.50
CA THR A 289 7.12 -13.71 10.96
C THR A 289 7.22 -15.15 11.44
N THR A 290 8.16 -15.44 12.32
CA THR A 290 8.38 -16.80 12.84
C THR A 290 7.40 -17.12 13.98
N SER A 291 7.33 -18.40 14.34
CA SER A 291 6.46 -18.90 15.43
C SER A 291 4.98 -18.61 15.24
N GLN A 292 4.53 -18.33 14.02
CA GLN A 292 3.10 -18.17 13.75
C GLN A 292 2.33 -19.46 14.11
N PRO A 293 1.13 -19.34 14.72
CA PRO A 293 0.31 -20.51 15.07
C PRO A 293 -0.18 -21.20 13.80
N GLN A 294 -0.52 -22.50 13.90
CA GLN A 294 -1.11 -23.25 12.79
C GLN A 294 -2.52 -22.76 12.44
N GLU A 295 -3.24 -22.28 13.43
CA GLU A 295 -4.59 -21.73 13.31
C GLU A 295 -4.68 -20.42 14.10
N TYR A 296 -5.43 -19.48 13.60
CA TYR A 296 -5.62 -18.17 14.23
C TYR A 296 -7.06 -17.69 14.09
N LYS A 297 -7.44 -16.76 14.95
CA LYS A 297 -8.73 -16.07 14.90
C LYS A 297 -8.62 -14.68 14.29
N ARG A 298 -7.52 -13.98 14.57
CA ARG A 298 -7.32 -12.54 14.29
C ARG A 298 -5.92 -12.23 13.90
N SER A 299 -5.74 -11.14 13.18
CA SER A 299 -4.44 -10.67 12.72
C SER A 299 -4.02 -9.39 13.42
N ILE A 300 -2.72 -9.26 13.66
CA ILE A 300 -2.05 -8.01 13.99
C ILE A 300 -1.13 -7.68 12.82
N PHE A 301 -1.39 -6.56 12.15
CA PHE A 301 -0.56 -6.07 11.05
C PHE A 301 0.35 -4.95 11.58
N ILE A 302 1.66 -5.11 11.46
CA ILE A 302 2.61 -4.08 11.86
C ILE A 302 3.16 -3.43 10.60
N LEU A 303 2.88 -2.14 10.42
CA LEU A 303 3.34 -1.34 9.28
C LEU A 303 4.53 -0.48 9.71
N GLY A 304 5.42 -0.19 8.79
CA GLY A 304 6.53 0.73 9.03
C GLY A 304 7.71 0.51 8.09
N GLY A 305 8.75 1.33 8.23
CA GLY A 305 9.94 1.30 7.39
C GLY A 305 10.90 0.13 7.70
N CYS A 306 12.15 0.33 7.37
CA CYS A 306 13.24 -0.64 7.51
C CYS A 306 13.41 -1.21 8.94
N THR A 307 13.04 -0.45 9.95
CA THR A 307 13.04 -0.89 11.35
C THR A 307 12.02 -1.99 11.61
N ILE A 308 10.79 -1.83 11.11
CA ILE A 308 9.74 -2.86 11.22
C ILE A 308 10.09 -4.05 10.32
N PHE A 309 10.62 -3.79 9.11
CA PHE A 309 11.18 -4.87 8.28
C PHE A 309 12.20 -5.71 9.06
N GLY A 310 13.00 -5.08 9.93
CA GLY A 310 13.99 -5.73 10.76
C GLY A 310 15.36 -5.85 10.07
N VAL A 311 15.82 -4.74 9.46
CA VAL A 311 17.21 -4.65 8.95
C VAL A 311 18.17 -4.92 10.10
N GLY A 312 19.19 -5.75 9.87
CA GLY A 312 20.16 -6.15 10.87
C GLY A 312 19.69 -7.27 11.82
N SER A 313 18.54 -7.89 11.55
CA SER A 313 18.00 -8.98 12.38
C SER A 313 17.69 -10.22 11.57
N SER A 314 17.79 -11.38 12.20
CA SER A 314 17.21 -12.63 11.68
C SER A 314 15.67 -12.56 11.66
N ASP A 315 15.03 -13.50 10.99
CA ASP A 315 13.55 -13.57 11.01
C ASP A 315 13.01 -13.73 12.43
N ASN A 316 13.69 -14.50 13.29
CA ASN A 316 13.34 -14.64 14.70
C ASN A 316 13.52 -13.34 15.50
N GLY A 317 14.50 -12.53 15.14
CA GLY A 317 14.88 -11.30 15.84
C GLY A 317 14.08 -10.08 15.45
N THR A 318 13.11 -10.17 14.52
CA THR A 318 12.26 -9.03 14.14
C THR A 318 11.24 -8.69 15.23
N ILE A 319 10.81 -7.43 15.29
CA ILE A 319 9.75 -6.97 16.22
C ILE A 319 8.49 -7.84 16.07
N ALA A 320 8.08 -8.15 14.85
CA ALA A 320 6.90 -8.95 14.57
C ALA A 320 7.02 -10.38 15.13
N SER A 321 8.18 -11.04 14.96
CA SER A 321 8.42 -12.40 15.46
C SER A 321 8.54 -12.45 16.98
N GLN A 322 9.16 -11.45 17.59
CA GLN A 322 9.24 -11.33 19.04
C GLN A 322 7.82 -11.10 19.64
N LEU A 323 7.00 -10.23 19.04
CA LEU A 323 5.62 -10.04 19.46
C LEU A 323 4.78 -11.31 19.29
N GLN A 324 4.95 -12.06 18.18
CA GLN A 324 4.28 -13.35 18.00
C GLN A 324 4.64 -14.33 19.10
N SER A 325 5.90 -14.40 19.49
CA SER A 325 6.36 -15.29 20.57
C SER A 325 5.76 -14.92 21.91
N LEU A 326 5.61 -13.64 22.22
CA LEU A 326 4.94 -13.15 23.43
C LEU A 326 3.46 -13.52 23.45
N LEU A 327 2.76 -13.32 22.33
CA LEU A 327 1.34 -13.68 22.20
C LEU A 327 1.12 -15.19 22.37
N ASN A 328 1.97 -16.03 21.77
CA ASN A 328 1.89 -17.47 21.92
C ASN A 328 2.12 -17.90 23.39
N LYS A 329 3.04 -17.24 24.08
CA LYS A 329 3.39 -17.57 25.48
C LYS A 329 2.33 -17.15 26.49
N HIS A 330 1.68 -16.01 26.28
CA HIS A 330 0.83 -15.38 27.29
C HIS A 330 -0.65 -15.32 26.91
N MET A 331 -1.00 -15.49 25.63
CA MET A 331 -2.35 -15.28 25.09
C MET A 331 -2.68 -16.22 23.92
N GLU A 332 -2.20 -17.47 23.97
CA GLU A 332 -2.41 -18.47 22.91
C GLU A 332 -3.89 -18.70 22.60
N GLU A 333 -4.76 -18.68 23.62
CA GLU A 333 -6.21 -18.88 23.48
C GLU A 333 -6.92 -17.80 22.66
N LEU A 334 -6.33 -16.60 22.55
CA LEU A 334 -6.88 -15.51 21.75
C LEU A 334 -6.62 -15.69 20.25
N GLY A 335 -5.67 -16.56 19.88
CA GLY A 335 -5.42 -16.97 18.51
C GLY A 335 -4.99 -15.82 17.60
N PHE A 336 -4.03 -14.99 18.01
CA PHE A 336 -3.48 -13.93 17.16
C PHE A 336 -2.36 -14.44 16.26
N ILE A 337 -2.36 -13.95 15.00
CA ILE A 337 -1.24 -14.05 14.07
C ILE A 337 -0.67 -12.65 13.78
N VAL A 338 0.65 -12.51 13.81
CA VAL A 338 1.34 -11.24 13.52
C VAL A 338 1.91 -11.27 12.12
N HIS A 339 1.70 -10.17 11.36
CA HIS A 339 2.20 -9.98 10.02
C HIS A 339 3.16 -8.78 9.97
N ASN A 340 4.35 -8.98 9.40
CA ASN A 340 5.37 -7.95 9.24
C ASN A 340 5.22 -7.24 7.88
N TYR A 341 4.58 -6.09 7.87
CA TYR A 341 4.44 -5.21 6.72
C TYR A 341 5.47 -4.07 6.73
N GLY A 342 6.65 -4.37 7.26
CA GLY A 342 7.79 -3.48 7.13
C GLY A 342 8.28 -3.41 5.69
N TYR A 343 8.68 -2.20 5.25
CA TYR A 343 9.24 -1.99 3.92
C TYR A 343 10.68 -1.47 4.02
N TYR A 344 11.48 -1.76 3.01
CA TYR A 344 12.86 -1.30 2.92
C TYR A 344 12.99 -0.33 1.75
N LEU A 345 13.54 0.83 2.04
CA LEU A 345 13.84 1.83 1.02
C LEU A 345 15.35 1.80 0.75
N SER A 346 15.75 1.32 -0.41
CA SER A 346 17.15 1.29 -0.85
C SER A 346 17.72 2.70 -1.04
N ASP A 347 16.85 3.69 -1.22
CA ASP A 347 17.21 5.08 -1.34
C ASP A 347 16.68 5.82 -0.12
N LEU A 348 17.53 6.60 0.53
CA LEU A 348 17.15 7.53 1.62
C LEU A 348 16.07 8.57 1.19
N THR A 349 15.64 8.52 -0.06
CA THR A 349 14.61 9.36 -0.67
C THR A 349 13.19 9.01 -0.23
N GLY A 350 12.96 7.84 0.33
CA GLY A 350 11.62 7.28 0.51
C GLY A 350 10.96 7.47 1.88
N LEU A 351 11.56 8.20 2.80
CA LEU A 351 10.97 8.44 4.14
C LEU A 351 9.63 9.21 4.12
N ALA A 352 9.17 9.62 2.96
CA ALA A 352 8.03 10.52 2.83
C ALA A 352 6.97 10.07 1.80
N THR A 353 7.03 8.87 1.25
CA THR A 353 6.21 8.47 0.09
C THR A 353 4.75 8.16 0.41
N GLY A 354 4.34 8.08 1.69
CA GLY A 354 2.98 7.65 2.04
C GLY A 354 2.73 6.16 1.72
N GLU A 355 3.80 5.38 1.55
CA GLU A 355 3.74 3.95 1.24
C GLU A 355 2.95 3.16 2.29
N GLU A 356 3.03 3.59 3.56
CA GLU A 356 2.23 3.04 4.65
C GLU A 356 0.72 3.14 4.42
N PHE A 357 0.23 4.17 3.71
CA PHE A 357 -1.18 4.32 3.37
C PHE A 357 -1.60 3.42 2.20
N LEU A 358 -0.70 3.22 1.24
CA LEU A 358 -0.92 2.24 0.18
C LEU A 358 -0.97 0.83 0.77
N ILE A 359 -0.04 0.50 1.68
CA ILE A 359 -0.05 -0.77 2.42
C ILE A 359 -1.36 -0.89 3.21
N LEU A 360 -1.75 0.12 3.99
CA LEU A 360 -2.97 0.13 4.80
C LEU A 360 -4.19 -0.27 3.98
N ASN A 361 -4.38 0.36 2.80
CA ASN A 361 -5.51 0.08 1.92
C ASN A 361 -5.45 -1.29 1.23
N SER A 362 -4.28 -1.93 1.20
CA SER A 362 -4.08 -3.26 0.62
C SER A 362 -4.18 -4.40 1.62
N LEU A 363 -4.36 -4.13 2.92
CA LEU A 363 -4.41 -5.16 3.95
C LEU A 363 -5.66 -6.03 3.84
N PRO A 364 -5.54 -7.35 3.94
CA PRO A 364 -6.68 -8.28 3.95
C PRO A 364 -7.35 -8.33 5.33
N THR A 365 -7.82 -7.18 5.82
CA THR A 365 -8.35 -7.07 7.18
C THR A 365 -9.74 -7.67 7.34
N LYS A 366 -10.03 -8.13 8.56
CA LYS A 366 -11.32 -8.68 8.99
C LYS A 366 -11.77 -8.02 10.29
N PRO A 367 -13.06 -8.11 10.65
CA PRO A 367 -13.54 -7.67 11.94
C PRO A 367 -12.73 -8.25 13.11
N GLY A 368 -12.29 -7.39 14.02
CA GLY A 368 -11.46 -7.77 15.16
C GLY A 368 -9.95 -7.78 14.94
N ASP A 369 -9.46 -7.51 13.71
CA ASP A 369 -8.04 -7.34 13.44
C ASP A 369 -7.50 -6.03 14.01
N ILE A 370 -6.20 -6.01 14.30
CA ILE A 370 -5.48 -4.84 14.83
C ILE A 370 -4.42 -4.40 13.81
N ILE A 371 -4.35 -3.11 13.54
CA ILE A 371 -3.32 -2.51 12.72
C ILE A 371 -2.48 -1.59 13.61
N LEU A 372 -1.19 -1.85 13.68
CA LEU A 372 -0.19 -0.95 14.27
C LEU A 372 0.37 -0.06 13.17
N PHE A 373 0.02 1.22 13.21
CA PHE A 373 0.30 2.18 12.15
C PHE A 373 1.30 3.24 12.62
N PRO A 374 2.45 3.43 11.94
CA PRO A 374 3.50 4.36 12.34
C PRO A 374 3.09 5.80 12.06
N PHE A 375 2.38 6.41 12.99
CA PHE A 375 1.90 7.79 12.86
C PHE A 375 1.91 8.51 14.20
N LYS A 376 2.03 9.83 14.17
CA LYS A 376 1.98 10.66 15.38
C LYS A 376 0.63 10.53 16.09
N GLN A 377 0.61 10.88 17.36
CA GLN A 377 -0.64 10.93 18.13
C GLN A 377 -1.69 11.77 17.41
N THR A 378 -2.85 11.17 17.16
CA THR A 378 -3.94 11.77 16.38
C THR A 378 -5.26 11.54 17.09
N GLU A 379 -6.09 12.59 17.16
CA GLU A 379 -7.41 12.50 17.78
C GLU A 379 -8.29 11.45 17.10
N GLY A 380 -8.98 10.66 17.90
CA GLY A 380 -9.85 9.58 17.44
C GLY A 380 -9.17 8.23 17.23
N PHE A 381 -7.84 8.14 17.42
CA PHE A 381 -7.09 6.90 17.33
C PHE A 381 -6.32 6.62 18.62
N PRO A 382 -6.31 5.35 19.13
CA PRO A 382 -5.40 4.94 20.18
C PRO A 382 -3.95 5.20 19.78
N PHE A 383 -3.11 5.53 20.75
CA PHE A 383 -1.71 5.83 20.50
C PHE A 383 -0.79 5.11 21.49
N PHE A 384 0.22 4.42 20.95
CA PHE A 384 1.28 3.80 21.75
C PHE A 384 2.54 4.65 21.67
N ASP A 385 2.91 5.23 22.79
CA ASP A 385 4.20 5.91 22.91
C ASP A 385 5.31 4.88 23.19
N LEU A 386 6.04 4.52 22.14
CA LEU A 386 7.18 3.61 22.23
C LEU A 386 8.51 4.37 22.42
N SER A 387 8.51 5.69 22.49
CA SER A 387 9.74 6.50 22.60
C SER A 387 10.62 6.13 23.78
N THR A 388 10.04 5.57 24.83
CA THR A 388 10.74 5.11 26.04
C THR A 388 11.13 3.63 26.03
N ALA A 389 10.74 2.85 25.02
CA ALA A 389 11.02 1.41 24.99
C ALA A 389 12.52 1.07 25.00
N ALA A 390 13.35 1.97 24.46
CA ALA A 390 14.81 1.81 24.36
C ALA A 390 15.61 2.71 25.34
N THR A 391 14.98 3.25 26.39
CA THR A 391 15.58 4.28 27.28
C THR A 391 16.39 3.74 28.45
N ARG A 392 16.79 2.47 28.46
CA ARG A 392 17.79 2.06 29.44
C ARG A 392 19.15 2.71 29.10
N PRO A 393 20.02 3.05 30.09
CA PRO A 393 21.37 3.51 29.83
C PRO A 393 22.18 2.35 29.25
N HIS A 394 22.06 2.15 27.94
CA HIS A 394 22.69 1.05 27.24
C HIS A 394 23.82 1.55 26.38
N ASN A 395 24.87 0.76 26.33
CA ASN A 395 25.95 0.95 25.40
C ASN A 395 25.44 0.79 23.97
N TYR A 396 25.90 1.64 23.06
CA TYR A 396 25.77 1.43 21.63
C TYR A 396 26.20 -0.02 21.29
N GLY A 397 25.35 -0.70 20.53
CA GLY A 397 25.55 -2.13 20.20
C GLY A 397 24.74 -3.11 21.04
N GLU A 398 24.11 -2.67 22.15
CA GLU A 398 23.15 -3.51 22.89
C GLU A 398 21.73 -3.38 22.31
N VAL A 399 21.27 -2.16 22.06
CA VAL A 399 19.91 -1.87 21.57
C VAL A 399 19.91 -1.39 20.12
N PHE A 400 20.87 -0.57 19.74
CA PHE A 400 21.03 -0.03 18.39
C PHE A 400 22.35 -0.49 17.78
N PHE A 401 22.36 -0.83 16.50
CA PHE A 401 23.62 -1.04 15.78
C PHE A 401 24.00 0.13 14.85
N ASP A 402 23.04 0.99 14.53
CA ASP A 402 23.26 2.28 13.88
C ASP A 402 22.28 3.35 14.41
N MET A 403 22.20 4.50 13.75
CA MET A 403 21.36 5.63 14.21
C MET A 403 19.87 5.41 14.01
N MET A 404 19.44 4.35 13.33
CA MET A 404 18.04 4.14 12.96
C MET A 404 17.57 2.71 13.26
N HIS A 405 18.47 1.71 13.28
CA HIS A 405 18.08 0.31 13.36
C HIS A 405 18.47 -0.30 14.70
N TYR A 406 17.65 -1.23 15.14
CA TYR A 406 17.79 -1.92 16.41
C TYR A 406 18.48 -3.27 16.23
N THR A 407 19.23 -3.68 17.26
CA THR A 407 19.67 -5.07 17.40
C THR A 407 18.48 -5.98 17.71
N GLU A 408 18.68 -7.30 17.71
CA GLU A 408 17.62 -8.25 18.11
C GLU A 408 17.15 -8.02 19.55
N ASP A 409 18.04 -7.65 20.47
CA ASP A 409 17.66 -7.28 21.84
C ASP A 409 16.84 -5.99 21.87
N GLY A 410 17.16 -5.00 21.02
CA GLY A 410 16.37 -3.78 20.86
C GLY A 410 14.98 -4.07 20.32
N ASN A 411 14.86 -4.92 19.33
CA ASN A 411 13.58 -5.36 18.77
C ASN A 411 12.74 -6.10 19.83
N CYS A 412 13.36 -6.90 20.69
CA CYS A 412 12.68 -7.58 21.81
C CYS A 412 12.06 -6.57 22.78
N LEU A 413 12.82 -5.55 23.20
CA LEU A 413 12.33 -4.49 24.10
C LEU A 413 11.13 -3.73 23.50
N ILE A 414 11.15 -3.48 22.18
CA ILE A 414 10.03 -2.82 21.49
C ILE A 414 8.82 -3.74 21.44
N ALA A 415 9.00 -5.03 21.14
CA ALA A 415 7.93 -6.01 21.12
C ALA A 415 7.29 -6.18 22.51
N ASP A 416 8.08 -6.25 23.58
CA ASP A 416 7.60 -6.26 24.97
C ASP A 416 6.73 -5.02 25.25
N LYS A 417 7.18 -3.83 24.84
CA LYS A 417 6.42 -2.60 25.05
C LYS A 417 5.12 -2.56 24.26
N ILE A 418 5.13 -3.05 23.02
CA ILE A 418 3.89 -3.18 22.22
C ILE A 418 2.93 -4.16 22.91
N PHE A 419 3.42 -5.30 23.35
CA PHE A 419 2.62 -6.30 24.06
C PHE A 419 1.98 -5.72 25.34
N ASP A 420 2.77 -5.02 26.14
CA ASP A 420 2.28 -4.33 27.36
C ASP A 420 1.22 -3.29 27.03
N CYS A 421 1.41 -2.49 25.96
CA CYS A 421 0.42 -1.51 25.53
C CYS A 421 -0.88 -2.17 25.05
N LEU A 422 -0.80 -3.24 24.27
CA LEU A 422 -1.96 -4.00 23.81
C LEU A 422 -2.76 -4.57 25.00
N ASN A 423 -2.05 -5.09 26.00
CA ASN A 423 -2.67 -5.67 27.20
C ASN A 423 -3.27 -4.59 28.12
N HIS A 424 -2.52 -3.50 28.36
CA HIS A 424 -2.93 -2.44 29.30
C HIS A 424 -4.15 -1.63 28.81
N HIS A 425 -4.30 -1.46 27.49
CA HIS A 425 -5.43 -0.77 26.87
C HIS A 425 -6.63 -1.68 26.60
N ASP A 426 -6.59 -2.91 27.07
CA ASP A 426 -7.71 -3.88 26.98
C ASP A 426 -8.17 -4.14 25.53
N PHE A 427 -7.22 -4.09 24.58
CA PHE A 427 -7.53 -4.34 23.17
C PHE A 427 -7.97 -5.78 22.94
N PHE A 428 -7.56 -6.70 23.79
CA PHE A 428 -7.87 -8.11 23.67
C PHE A 428 -9.28 -8.47 24.12
N SER A 429 -9.90 -7.70 25.04
CA SER A 429 -11.25 -7.96 25.55
C SER A 429 -12.37 -7.30 24.73
N ARG A 430 -12.04 -6.25 23.96
CA ARG A 430 -13.02 -5.47 23.16
C ARG A 430 -13.42 -6.15 21.85
N ILE A 431 -12.92 -7.33 21.59
CA ILE A 431 -13.00 -7.94 20.28
C ILE A 431 -14.17 -8.94 20.28
N PRO A 432 -15.13 -8.87 19.32
CA PRO A 432 -16.18 -9.87 19.18
C PRO A 432 -15.58 -11.27 19.12
N GLU A 433 -16.13 -12.21 19.90
CA GLU A 433 -15.71 -13.60 19.81
C GLU A 433 -15.94 -14.10 18.38
N SER A 434 -14.87 -14.29 17.64
CA SER A 434 -14.95 -15.05 16.39
C SER A 434 -15.00 -16.53 16.79
N GLU A 435 -16.07 -17.19 16.45
CA GLU A 435 -16.33 -18.56 16.89
C GLU A 435 -15.36 -19.61 16.29
N TYR A 436 -14.57 -19.27 15.26
CA TYR A 436 -13.78 -20.24 14.52
C TYR A 436 -12.32 -19.82 14.32
N PHE A 437 -11.40 -20.76 14.56
CA PHE A 437 -10.01 -20.65 14.18
C PHE A 437 -9.86 -20.70 12.67
N ILE A 438 -8.97 -19.86 12.14
CA ILE A 438 -8.63 -19.81 10.70
C ILE A 438 -7.25 -20.46 10.55
N PRO A 439 -7.09 -21.52 9.73
CA PRO A 439 -5.78 -22.11 9.48
C PRO A 439 -4.84 -21.12 8.80
N THR A 440 -3.56 -21.11 9.15
CA THR A 440 -2.54 -20.28 8.47
C THR A 440 -2.31 -20.75 7.03
N ASN A 441 -1.82 -19.86 6.15
CA ASN A 441 -1.63 -20.18 4.72
C ASN A 441 -0.80 -21.44 4.48
N GLN A 442 0.24 -21.73 5.27
CA GLN A 442 1.03 -22.95 5.11
C GLN A 442 0.26 -24.23 5.47
N SER A 443 -0.57 -24.19 6.50
CA SER A 443 -1.43 -25.33 6.84
C SER A 443 -2.67 -25.41 5.96
N LYS A 444 -3.20 -24.26 5.51
CA LYS A 444 -4.30 -24.18 4.55
C LYS A 444 -3.95 -24.80 3.20
N LEU A 445 -2.77 -24.47 2.65
CA LEU A 445 -2.31 -25.04 1.39
C LEU A 445 -2.19 -26.57 1.46
N LYS A 446 -1.67 -27.11 2.56
CA LYS A 446 -1.55 -28.56 2.76
C LYS A 446 -2.87 -29.26 3.05
N GLN A 447 -3.76 -28.67 3.83
CA GLN A 447 -5.03 -29.26 4.24
C GLN A 447 -6.16 -29.01 3.24
N LYS A 448 -6.25 -27.82 2.70
CA LYS A 448 -7.32 -27.36 1.80
C LYS A 448 -7.14 -27.86 0.37
N TYR A 449 -5.90 -28.09 -0.04
CA TYR A 449 -5.54 -28.64 -1.35
C TYR A 449 -4.92 -30.04 -1.21
N ALA A 450 -5.43 -30.84 -0.28
CA ALA A 450 -4.99 -32.24 -0.09
C ALA A 450 -5.06 -33.10 -1.35
N GLY A 451 -5.80 -32.66 -2.38
CA GLY A 451 -5.83 -33.24 -3.72
C GLY A 451 -4.75 -32.72 -4.68
N LEU A 452 -4.02 -31.62 -4.35
CA LEU A 452 -2.97 -31.08 -5.19
C LEU A 452 -1.59 -31.57 -4.69
N ASN A 453 -0.82 -32.18 -5.58
CA ASN A 453 0.56 -32.55 -5.28
C ASN A 453 1.50 -31.33 -5.36
N ASN A 454 2.73 -31.47 -4.87
CA ASN A 454 3.72 -30.38 -4.85
C ASN A 454 3.96 -29.77 -6.25
N SER A 455 3.94 -30.58 -7.31
CA SER A 455 4.09 -30.09 -8.69
C SER A 455 2.92 -29.20 -9.14
N ALA A 456 1.70 -29.44 -8.66
CA ALA A 456 0.55 -28.59 -8.95
C ALA A 456 0.63 -27.27 -8.19
N LEU A 457 1.14 -27.28 -6.94
CA LEU A 457 1.35 -26.08 -6.15
C LEU A 457 2.45 -25.18 -6.76
N ASP A 458 3.56 -25.76 -7.23
CA ASP A 458 4.60 -25.01 -7.95
C ASP A 458 4.08 -24.36 -9.25
N LYS A 459 3.19 -25.05 -9.95
CA LYS A 459 2.53 -24.51 -11.14
C LYS A 459 1.53 -23.40 -10.79
N LEU A 460 0.84 -23.51 -9.67
CA LEU A 460 -0.06 -22.46 -9.17
C LEU A 460 0.73 -21.17 -8.90
N GLU A 461 1.85 -21.26 -8.19
CA GLU A 461 2.71 -20.10 -7.93
C GLU A 461 3.24 -19.46 -9.22
N LYS A 462 3.67 -20.26 -10.19
CA LYS A 462 4.06 -19.74 -11.51
C LYS A 462 2.91 -19.05 -12.23
N TYR A 463 1.70 -19.59 -12.13
CA TYR A 463 0.52 -18.98 -12.74
C TYR A 463 0.15 -17.66 -12.05
N LYS A 464 0.26 -17.58 -10.72
CA LYS A 464 0.06 -16.33 -9.97
C LYS A 464 1.04 -15.24 -10.43
N ASN A 465 2.31 -15.58 -10.65
CA ASN A 465 3.29 -14.65 -11.19
C ASN A 465 2.90 -14.12 -12.58
N ILE A 466 2.37 -14.98 -13.45
CA ILE A 466 1.85 -14.55 -14.76
C ILE A 466 0.64 -13.62 -14.58
N LEU A 467 -0.24 -13.88 -13.63
CA LEU A 467 -1.38 -13.00 -13.36
C LEU A 467 -0.94 -11.59 -12.92
N TYR A 468 0.12 -11.50 -12.13
CA TYR A 468 0.69 -10.19 -11.75
C TYR A 468 1.23 -9.40 -12.95
N GLU A 469 1.70 -10.06 -14.03
CA GLU A 469 2.13 -9.38 -15.26
C GLU A 469 0.95 -8.78 -16.06
N PHE A 470 -0.26 -9.38 -15.97
CA PHE A 470 -1.46 -8.85 -16.61
C PHE A 470 -2.07 -7.66 -15.89
N TYR A 471 -1.67 -7.42 -14.67
CA TYR A 471 -2.12 -6.29 -13.90
C TYR A 471 -1.20 -5.09 -14.17
N ASP A 472 -1.51 -4.35 -15.21
CA ASP A 472 -0.85 -3.08 -15.48
C ASP A 472 -1.38 -2.00 -14.52
N SER A 473 -0.54 -1.07 -14.12
CA SER A 473 -0.66 -0.04 -13.09
C SER A 473 -1.88 0.91 -13.19
N MET A 474 -3.06 0.39 -13.45
CA MET A 474 -4.28 1.17 -13.61
C MET A 474 -5.08 1.20 -12.30
N PHE A 475 -5.38 2.40 -11.83
CA PHE A 475 -6.16 2.69 -10.63
C PHE A 475 -7.65 2.37 -10.84
N TYR A 476 -8.01 1.08 -10.84
CA TYR A 476 -9.41 0.69 -10.85
C TYR A 476 -9.90 0.41 -9.44
N ILE A 477 -11.02 1.01 -9.07
CA ILE A 477 -11.64 0.85 -7.74
C ILE A 477 -12.39 -0.49 -7.67
N ARG A 478 -13.01 -0.93 -8.78
CA ARG A 478 -13.83 -2.13 -8.85
C ARG A 478 -13.44 -2.99 -10.03
N ILE A 479 -12.73 -4.08 -9.79
CA ILE A 479 -12.33 -5.03 -10.83
C ILE A 479 -13.28 -6.22 -10.82
N GLY A 480 -13.86 -6.48 -12.01
CA GLY A 480 -14.73 -7.61 -12.26
C GLY A 480 -13.99 -8.79 -12.90
N ALA A 481 -14.51 -9.99 -12.72
CA ALA A 481 -14.04 -11.18 -13.42
C ALA A 481 -15.19 -11.97 -14.06
N ILE A 482 -14.94 -12.50 -15.26
CA ILE A 482 -15.78 -13.50 -15.92
C ILE A 482 -14.89 -14.67 -16.31
N VAL A 483 -15.38 -15.89 -16.16
CA VAL A 483 -14.74 -17.09 -16.75
C VAL A 483 -15.63 -17.62 -17.86
N MET A 484 -15.05 -17.83 -19.04
CA MET A 484 -15.80 -18.26 -20.21
C MET A 484 -15.01 -19.30 -21.01
N ASN A 485 -15.73 -20.26 -21.59
CA ASN A 485 -15.13 -21.24 -22.54
C ASN A 485 -15.09 -20.70 -23.97
N CYS A 486 -16.08 -19.90 -24.37
CA CYS A 486 -16.19 -19.26 -25.71
C CYS A 486 -16.00 -20.25 -26.89
N ASN A 487 -16.70 -21.34 -26.91
CA ASN A 487 -16.58 -22.42 -27.90
C ASN A 487 -17.76 -22.46 -28.88
N PRO A 488 -17.88 -21.54 -29.92
CA PRO A 488 -17.08 -20.34 -30.14
C PRO A 488 -17.58 -19.11 -29.38
N PHE A 489 -16.95 -17.93 -29.58
CA PHE A 489 -17.40 -16.65 -29.06
C PHE A 489 -18.72 -16.22 -29.72
N THR A 490 -19.72 -15.81 -28.93
CA THR A 490 -21.07 -15.50 -29.39
C THR A 490 -21.52 -14.11 -28.95
N LEU A 491 -22.61 -13.60 -29.53
CA LEU A 491 -23.28 -12.37 -29.08
C LEU A 491 -23.82 -12.49 -27.64
N GLY A 492 -24.06 -13.70 -27.15
CA GLY A 492 -24.40 -13.94 -25.74
C GLY A 492 -23.23 -13.69 -24.82
N HIS A 493 -22.01 -14.14 -25.19
CA HIS A 493 -20.76 -13.83 -24.44
C HIS A 493 -20.48 -12.33 -24.48
N ARG A 494 -20.58 -11.71 -25.63
CA ARG A 494 -20.38 -10.26 -25.81
C ARG A 494 -21.34 -9.46 -24.92
N TYR A 495 -22.61 -9.81 -24.90
CA TYR A 495 -23.63 -9.17 -24.05
C TYR A 495 -23.27 -9.30 -22.56
N LEU A 496 -22.85 -10.48 -22.09
CA LEU A 496 -22.42 -10.68 -20.72
C LEU A 496 -21.27 -9.75 -20.34
N ILE A 497 -20.26 -9.62 -21.22
CA ILE A 497 -19.14 -8.70 -21.05
C ILE A 497 -19.60 -7.25 -20.96
N GLU A 498 -20.48 -6.81 -21.87
CA GLU A 498 -21.02 -5.44 -21.88
C GLU A 498 -21.81 -5.13 -20.61
N GLN A 499 -22.63 -6.07 -20.12
CA GLN A 499 -23.39 -5.88 -18.89
C GLN A 499 -22.51 -5.87 -17.63
N ALA A 500 -21.44 -6.65 -17.62
CA ALA A 500 -20.46 -6.63 -16.54
C ALA A 500 -19.69 -5.30 -16.50
N LEU A 501 -19.31 -4.74 -17.64
CA LEU A 501 -18.63 -3.45 -17.76
C LEU A 501 -19.47 -2.26 -17.28
N LEU A 502 -20.78 -2.38 -17.23
CA LEU A 502 -21.65 -1.37 -16.62
C LEU A 502 -21.56 -1.35 -15.09
N GLN A 503 -20.95 -2.39 -14.50
CA GLN A 503 -20.94 -2.62 -13.07
C GLN A 503 -19.51 -2.76 -12.48
N CYS A 504 -18.47 -2.54 -13.27
CA CYS A 504 -17.07 -2.53 -12.81
C CYS A 504 -16.24 -1.55 -13.64
N ASP A 505 -15.11 -1.12 -13.10
CA ASP A 505 -14.20 -0.18 -13.77
C ASP A 505 -13.30 -0.89 -14.79
N HIS A 506 -12.98 -2.16 -14.52
CA HIS A 506 -12.20 -3.03 -15.40
C HIS A 506 -12.67 -4.47 -15.31
N LEU A 507 -12.64 -5.19 -16.41
CA LEU A 507 -13.10 -6.57 -16.51
C LEU A 507 -11.99 -7.50 -16.94
N MET A 508 -11.68 -8.50 -16.11
CA MET A 508 -10.79 -9.60 -16.40
C MET A 508 -11.58 -10.77 -16.97
N ILE A 509 -11.29 -11.18 -18.19
CA ILE A 509 -11.93 -12.33 -18.84
C ILE A 509 -10.96 -13.51 -18.79
N PHE A 510 -11.25 -14.48 -17.94
CA PHE A 510 -10.52 -15.74 -17.91
C PHE A 510 -11.06 -16.69 -18.97
N LEU A 511 -10.29 -16.92 -20.02
CA LEU A 511 -10.64 -17.87 -21.05
C LEU A 511 -10.17 -19.27 -20.66
N VAL A 512 -11.11 -20.22 -20.54
CA VAL A 512 -10.80 -21.60 -20.15
C VAL A 512 -9.77 -22.20 -21.10
N GLN A 513 -8.61 -22.57 -20.57
CA GLN A 513 -7.47 -23.00 -21.38
C GLN A 513 -7.56 -24.44 -21.80
N GLU A 514 -8.35 -25.29 -21.10
CA GLU A 514 -8.42 -26.70 -21.39
C GLU A 514 -8.99 -27.01 -22.80
N ASP A 515 -8.28 -27.82 -23.57
CA ASP A 515 -8.52 -28.03 -25.00
C ASP A 515 -9.36 -29.28 -25.28
N LYS A 516 -10.54 -29.37 -24.63
CA LYS A 516 -11.58 -30.38 -24.90
C LYS A 516 -12.73 -29.81 -25.76
N SER A 517 -12.44 -28.76 -26.50
CA SER A 517 -13.40 -27.98 -27.29
C SER A 517 -13.21 -28.24 -28.78
N ILE A 518 -14.28 -28.03 -29.60
CA ILE A 518 -14.20 -28.12 -31.07
C ILE A 518 -13.24 -27.05 -31.63
N PHE A 519 -13.24 -25.86 -31.00
CA PHE A 519 -12.31 -24.81 -31.35
C PHE A 519 -11.10 -24.85 -30.42
N SER A 520 -9.89 -24.83 -31.01
CA SER A 520 -8.65 -24.82 -30.22
C SER A 520 -8.59 -23.62 -29.25
N PHE A 521 -7.78 -23.71 -28.20
CA PHE A 521 -7.60 -22.58 -27.27
C PHE A 521 -7.15 -21.32 -28.03
N ASN A 522 -6.20 -21.45 -28.97
CA ASN A 522 -5.68 -20.29 -29.72
C ASN A 522 -6.76 -19.64 -30.59
N ASP A 523 -7.64 -20.43 -31.21
CA ASP A 523 -8.76 -19.90 -32.00
C ASP A 523 -9.75 -19.18 -31.09
N ARG A 524 -10.10 -19.76 -29.94
CA ARG A 524 -11.00 -19.15 -28.97
C ARG A 524 -10.44 -17.84 -28.40
N LEU A 525 -9.14 -17.82 -28.09
CA LEU A 525 -8.45 -16.60 -27.62
C LEU A 525 -8.53 -15.50 -28.67
N LYS A 526 -8.16 -15.83 -29.93
CA LYS A 526 -8.24 -14.89 -31.05
C LYS A 526 -9.65 -14.33 -31.25
N LEU A 527 -10.67 -15.19 -31.19
CA LEU A 527 -12.06 -14.77 -31.39
C LEU A 527 -12.57 -13.87 -30.26
N VAL A 528 -12.13 -14.08 -29.03
CA VAL A 528 -12.46 -13.22 -27.89
C VAL A 528 -11.73 -11.87 -28.01
N ASP A 529 -10.43 -11.86 -28.28
CA ASP A 529 -9.64 -10.66 -28.46
C ASP A 529 -10.19 -9.77 -29.59
N GLU A 530 -10.41 -10.35 -30.77
CA GLU A 530 -10.97 -9.63 -31.91
C GLU A 530 -12.42 -9.17 -31.63
N GLY A 531 -13.20 -10.00 -30.94
CA GLY A 531 -14.59 -9.73 -30.63
C GLY A 531 -14.81 -8.75 -29.46
N THR A 532 -13.75 -8.37 -28.76
CA THR A 532 -13.77 -7.39 -27.66
C THR A 532 -12.85 -6.19 -27.89
N SER A 533 -12.14 -6.12 -29.02
CA SER A 533 -11.12 -5.11 -29.33
C SER A 533 -11.61 -3.66 -29.32
N ASP A 534 -12.90 -3.42 -29.47
CA ASP A 534 -13.54 -2.11 -29.39
C ASP A 534 -13.95 -1.73 -27.96
N LEU A 535 -13.89 -2.67 -27.00
CA LEU A 535 -14.19 -2.42 -25.60
C LEU A 535 -12.94 -1.92 -24.88
N LYS A 536 -13.11 -0.80 -24.20
CA LYS A 536 -12.08 -0.30 -23.27
C LYS A 536 -12.24 -1.02 -21.93
N ASN A 537 -11.16 -1.10 -21.16
CA ASN A 537 -11.15 -1.67 -19.80
C ASN A 537 -11.50 -3.18 -19.76
N VAL A 538 -11.06 -3.94 -20.75
CA VAL A 538 -11.14 -5.41 -20.82
C VAL A 538 -9.74 -5.98 -20.97
N THR A 539 -9.42 -7.00 -20.18
CA THR A 539 -8.20 -7.80 -20.34
C THR A 539 -8.57 -9.27 -20.43
N VAL A 540 -8.09 -9.95 -21.47
CA VAL A 540 -8.31 -11.39 -21.67
C VAL A 540 -7.11 -12.17 -21.17
N ILE A 541 -7.33 -13.13 -20.28
CA ILE A 541 -6.31 -13.91 -19.60
C ILE A 541 -6.58 -15.42 -19.80
N PRO A 542 -5.57 -16.24 -20.12
CA PRO A 542 -5.69 -17.68 -20.04
C PRO A 542 -6.01 -18.14 -18.61
N SER A 543 -7.00 -19.03 -18.41
CA SER A 543 -7.40 -19.52 -17.07
C SER A 543 -6.35 -20.38 -16.37
N GLY A 544 -5.32 -20.81 -17.11
CA GLY A 544 -4.38 -21.80 -16.62
C GLY A 544 -5.06 -23.13 -16.29
N ASN A 545 -4.41 -23.93 -15.44
CA ASN A 545 -4.95 -25.20 -14.98
C ASN A 545 -5.71 -25.09 -13.64
N PHE A 546 -6.13 -23.87 -13.26
CA PHE A 546 -6.59 -23.57 -11.90
C PHE A 546 -7.99 -22.95 -11.84
N ILE A 547 -8.61 -22.67 -12.98
CA ILE A 547 -9.98 -22.19 -13.08
C ILE A 547 -10.73 -23.01 -14.12
N ILE A 548 -11.73 -23.75 -13.70
CA ILE A 548 -12.53 -24.66 -14.55
C ILE A 548 -11.61 -25.55 -15.36
N SER A 549 -10.88 -26.42 -14.69
CA SER A 549 -9.93 -27.34 -15.30
C SER A 549 -10.17 -28.79 -14.89
N SER A 550 -9.55 -29.74 -15.56
CA SER A 550 -9.56 -31.14 -15.13
C SER A 550 -8.96 -31.35 -13.73
N LEU A 551 -8.15 -30.41 -13.25
CA LEU A 551 -7.50 -30.46 -11.95
C LEU A 551 -8.43 -29.96 -10.83
N THR A 552 -9.21 -28.92 -11.10
CA THR A 552 -10.00 -28.20 -10.09
C THR A 552 -11.49 -28.48 -10.17
N PHE A 553 -12.00 -28.80 -11.36
CA PHE A 553 -13.41 -29.04 -11.61
C PHE A 553 -13.60 -29.99 -12.83
N SER A 554 -13.22 -31.26 -12.70
CA SER A 554 -13.29 -32.27 -13.78
C SER A 554 -14.69 -32.52 -14.31
N GLU A 555 -15.69 -32.40 -13.46
CA GLU A 555 -17.11 -32.59 -13.75
C GLU A 555 -17.65 -31.60 -14.79
N TYR A 556 -17.08 -30.42 -14.90
CA TYR A 556 -17.48 -29.41 -15.88
C TYR A 556 -17.37 -29.92 -17.32
N PHE A 557 -16.45 -30.85 -17.62
CA PHE A 557 -16.21 -31.38 -18.97
C PHE A 557 -17.02 -32.63 -19.29
N ASN A 558 -17.71 -33.24 -18.31
CA ASN A 558 -18.51 -34.43 -18.42
C ASN A 558 -19.99 -34.17 -18.17
N LYS A 559 -20.49 -32.97 -18.53
CA LYS A 559 -21.84 -32.45 -18.20
C LYS A 559 -22.97 -33.38 -18.65
N ALA A 560 -22.83 -34.08 -19.80
CA ALA A 560 -23.87 -34.93 -20.33
C ALA A 560 -24.15 -36.19 -19.47
N GLU A 561 -23.14 -36.65 -18.69
CA GLU A 561 -23.23 -37.81 -17.82
C GLU A 561 -23.64 -37.50 -16.40
N LEU A 562 -23.65 -36.20 -16.03
CA LEU A 562 -23.75 -35.73 -14.64
C LEU A 562 -24.99 -34.87 -14.36
N GLN A 563 -25.96 -34.80 -15.28
CA GLN A 563 -27.13 -33.92 -15.13
C GLN A 563 -27.97 -34.16 -13.88
N ASP A 564 -27.96 -35.38 -13.33
CA ASP A 564 -28.73 -35.74 -12.14
C ASP A 564 -27.87 -35.89 -10.86
N ARG A 565 -26.59 -35.49 -10.89
CA ARG A 565 -25.69 -35.64 -9.75
C ARG A 565 -25.41 -34.30 -9.05
N ILE A 566 -25.14 -34.37 -7.76
CA ILE A 566 -24.57 -33.26 -6.99
C ILE A 566 -23.09 -33.22 -7.32
N ILE A 567 -22.61 -32.04 -7.73
CA ILE A 567 -21.21 -31.81 -8.11
C ILE A 567 -20.48 -31.05 -7.01
N ASP A 568 -19.18 -31.34 -6.85
CA ASP A 568 -18.31 -30.63 -5.94
C ASP A 568 -17.40 -29.67 -6.70
N SER A 569 -17.74 -28.37 -6.68
CA SER A 569 -16.96 -27.29 -7.25
C SER A 569 -16.20 -26.49 -6.19
N SER A 570 -16.16 -26.94 -4.95
CA SER A 570 -15.61 -26.20 -3.81
C SER A 570 -14.12 -25.88 -3.96
N LEU A 571 -13.34 -26.82 -4.53
CA LEU A 571 -11.92 -26.62 -4.78
C LEU A 571 -11.68 -25.47 -5.79
N ASP A 572 -12.39 -25.47 -6.92
CA ASP A 572 -12.24 -24.47 -7.97
C ASP A 572 -12.61 -23.05 -7.47
N ILE A 573 -13.79 -22.93 -6.82
CA ILE A 573 -14.29 -21.65 -6.31
C ILE A 573 -13.37 -21.12 -5.20
N THR A 574 -12.92 -21.98 -4.30
CA THR A 574 -12.04 -21.59 -3.20
C THR A 574 -10.66 -21.17 -3.70
N LEU A 575 -10.11 -21.89 -4.70
CA LEU A 575 -8.83 -21.58 -5.31
C LEU A 575 -8.90 -20.24 -6.04
N PHE A 576 -9.99 -20.01 -6.78
CA PHE A 576 -10.23 -18.70 -7.39
C PHE A 576 -10.28 -17.60 -6.33
N ALA A 577 -11.09 -17.77 -5.29
CA ALA A 577 -11.30 -16.73 -4.28
C ALA A 577 -10.06 -16.43 -3.43
N CYS A 578 -9.23 -17.45 -3.12
CA CYS A 578 -8.11 -17.30 -2.20
C CYS A 578 -6.77 -17.03 -2.89
N GLU A 579 -6.58 -17.55 -4.10
CA GLU A 579 -5.28 -17.53 -4.75
C GLU A 579 -5.25 -16.67 -6.02
N ILE A 580 -6.35 -16.62 -6.77
CA ILE A 580 -6.39 -15.95 -8.08
C ILE A 580 -6.97 -14.53 -7.98
N ALA A 581 -8.14 -14.40 -7.38
CA ALA A 581 -8.80 -13.10 -7.26
C ALA A 581 -7.95 -12.05 -6.52
N PRO A 582 -7.21 -12.38 -5.45
CA PRO A 582 -6.30 -11.44 -4.80
C PRO A 582 -5.15 -10.97 -5.70
N CYS A 583 -4.64 -11.81 -6.62
CA CYS A 583 -3.56 -11.41 -7.53
C CYS A 583 -3.96 -10.27 -8.48
N LEU A 584 -5.25 -10.11 -8.73
CA LEU A 584 -5.81 -9.16 -9.70
C LEU A 584 -6.79 -8.18 -9.04
N ASN A 585 -6.84 -8.15 -7.71
CA ASN A 585 -7.79 -7.34 -6.93
C ASN A 585 -9.26 -7.48 -7.40
N ILE A 586 -9.67 -8.69 -7.73
CA ILE A 586 -11.03 -8.93 -8.20
C ILE A 586 -11.99 -8.81 -7.01
N SER A 587 -12.90 -7.85 -7.09
CA SER A 587 -13.93 -7.59 -6.07
C SER A 587 -15.32 -8.08 -6.46
N VAL A 588 -15.53 -8.39 -7.74
CA VAL A 588 -16.80 -8.91 -8.23
C VAL A 588 -16.61 -10.00 -9.29
N ARG A 589 -17.36 -11.07 -9.18
CA ARG A 589 -17.43 -12.17 -10.14
C ARG A 589 -18.76 -12.15 -10.85
N PHE A 590 -18.76 -12.08 -12.18
CA PHE A 590 -19.94 -12.17 -13.01
C PHE A 590 -20.10 -13.53 -13.64
N ALA A 591 -21.32 -14.01 -13.78
CA ALA A 591 -21.67 -15.19 -14.55
C ALA A 591 -22.97 -14.96 -15.31
N GLY A 592 -23.18 -15.67 -16.42
CA GLY A 592 -24.49 -15.69 -17.07
C GLY A 592 -25.44 -16.64 -16.35
N GLU A 593 -26.72 -16.27 -16.30
CA GLU A 593 -27.80 -17.14 -15.84
C GLU A 593 -27.83 -18.44 -16.63
N GLU A 594 -28.02 -19.59 -15.95
CA GLU A 594 -28.00 -20.89 -16.61
C GLU A 594 -29.23 -21.71 -16.24
N PRO A 595 -30.33 -21.56 -17.00
CA PRO A 595 -31.58 -22.28 -16.74
C PRO A 595 -31.57 -23.75 -17.18
N PHE A 596 -30.69 -24.16 -18.09
CA PHE A 596 -30.76 -25.45 -18.78
C PHE A 596 -29.67 -26.46 -18.35
N ASP A 597 -28.46 -25.98 -18.05
CA ASP A 597 -27.33 -26.83 -17.67
C ASP A 597 -27.24 -26.92 -16.13
N ASN A 598 -27.62 -28.08 -15.62
CA ASN A 598 -27.64 -28.33 -14.17
C ASN A 598 -26.24 -28.19 -13.50
N VAL A 599 -25.16 -28.60 -14.22
CA VAL A 599 -23.78 -28.47 -13.71
C VAL A 599 -23.39 -27.02 -13.52
N THR A 600 -23.63 -26.19 -14.55
CA THR A 600 -23.33 -24.76 -14.48
C THR A 600 -24.23 -24.03 -13.46
N ARG A 601 -25.50 -24.44 -13.34
CA ARG A 601 -26.40 -23.88 -12.31
C ARG A 601 -25.90 -24.15 -10.90
N GLN A 602 -25.52 -25.41 -10.59
CA GLN A 602 -24.96 -25.77 -9.29
C GLN A 602 -23.65 -25.01 -9.01
N TYR A 603 -22.83 -24.80 -10.05
CA TYR A 603 -21.62 -23.98 -9.93
C TYR A 603 -21.96 -22.51 -9.60
N ASN A 604 -22.95 -21.90 -10.24
CA ASN A 604 -23.42 -20.55 -9.94
C ASN A 604 -23.97 -20.46 -8.50
N ASP A 605 -24.74 -21.45 -8.06
CA ASP A 605 -25.28 -21.52 -6.69
C ASP A 605 -24.16 -21.63 -5.66
N ALA A 606 -23.14 -22.43 -5.93
CA ALA A 606 -21.96 -22.55 -5.07
C ALA A 606 -21.14 -21.24 -5.03
N MET A 607 -20.96 -20.55 -6.16
CA MET A 607 -20.31 -19.23 -6.19
C MET A 607 -21.09 -18.20 -5.36
N ARG A 608 -22.42 -18.18 -5.45
CA ARG A 608 -23.28 -17.29 -4.68
C ARG A 608 -23.16 -17.51 -3.18
N ALA A 609 -22.95 -18.76 -2.75
CA ALA A 609 -22.78 -19.11 -1.35
C ALA A 609 -21.36 -18.84 -0.82
N VAL A 610 -20.34 -19.03 -1.65
CA VAL A 610 -18.94 -19.08 -1.19
C VAL A 610 -18.23 -17.74 -1.40
N LEU A 611 -18.34 -17.09 -2.57
CA LEU A 611 -17.55 -15.88 -2.90
C LEU A 611 -17.74 -14.72 -1.93
N PRO A 612 -18.96 -14.43 -1.41
CA PRO A 612 -19.15 -13.35 -0.44
C PRO A 612 -18.35 -13.56 0.87
N GLN A 613 -18.07 -14.80 1.26
CA GLN A 613 -17.25 -15.12 2.44
C GLN A 613 -15.80 -14.68 2.28
N TYR A 614 -15.35 -14.40 1.03
CA TYR A 614 -14.02 -13.92 0.68
C TYR A 614 -14.01 -12.46 0.23
N GLY A 615 -15.13 -11.72 0.46
CA GLY A 615 -15.25 -10.32 0.05
C GLY A 615 -15.46 -10.11 -1.44
N ILE A 616 -15.81 -11.15 -2.20
CA ILE A 616 -16.07 -11.09 -3.64
C ILE A 616 -17.58 -11.12 -3.86
N GLU A 617 -18.13 -10.06 -4.43
CA GLU A 617 -19.55 -10.02 -4.82
C GLU A 617 -19.79 -11.00 -5.99
N PHE A 618 -20.90 -11.71 -5.98
CA PHE A 618 -21.33 -12.55 -7.11
C PHE A 618 -22.56 -11.97 -7.76
N ILE A 619 -22.48 -11.69 -9.07
CA ILE A 619 -23.58 -11.12 -9.87
C ILE A 619 -23.89 -12.04 -11.03
N GLU A 620 -25.12 -12.50 -11.07
CA GLU A 620 -25.65 -13.29 -12.18
C GLU A 620 -26.40 -12.39 -13.17
N ILE A 621 -26.03 -12.45 -14.45
CA ILE A 621 -26.56 -11.59 -15.51
C ILE A 621 -27.53 -12.42 -16.37
N PRO A 622 -28.77 -11.92 -16.59
CA PRO A 622 -29.74 -12.61 -17.44
C PRO A 622 -29.23 -12.86 -18.87
N ARG A 623 -29.64 -13.96 -19.47
CA ARG A 623 -29.21 -14.31 -20.84
C ARG A 623 -29.85 -13.39 -21.89
N ARG A 624 -29.07 -13.10 -22.92
CA ARG A 624 -29.57 -12.45 -24.13
C ARG A 624 -30.31 -13.47 -25.02
N GLU A 625 -31.46 -13.08 -25.53
CA GLU A 625 -32.26 -13.87 -26.48
C GLU A 625 -32.24 -13.26 -27.89
N SER A 626 -32.40 -14.13 -28.89
CA SER A 626 -32.60 -13.77 -30.27
C SER A 626 -33.82 -14.56 -30.79
N GLY A 627 -34.94 -13.83 -31.10
CA GLY A 627 -36.19 -14.44 -31.52
C GLY A 627 -36.83 -15.32 -30.43
N GLY A 628 -36.71 -14.97 -29.15
CA GLY A 628 -37.29 -15.73 -28.02
C GLY A 628 -36.47 -16.98 -27.65
N ILE A 629 -35.28 -17.15 -28.19
CA ILE A 629 -34.38 -18.28 -27.89
C ILE A 629 -33.02 -17.74 -27.40
N ALA A 630 -32.51 -18.30 -26.31
CA ALA A 630 -31.23 -17.95 -25.76
C ALA A 630 -30.07 -18.14 -26.74
N ILE A 631 -29.19 -17.17 -26.86
CA ILE A 631 -27.97 -17.25 -27.67
C ILE A 631 -26.97 -18.09 -26.90
N SER A 632 -26.57 -19.27 -27.47
CA SER A 632 -25.60 -20.16 -26.88
C SER A 632 -24.57 -20.69 -27.86
N ALA A 633 -23.36 -20.98 -27.40
CA ALA A 633 -22.33 -21.59 -28.22
C ALA A 633 -22.73 -23.02 -28.69
N SER A 634 -23.50 -23.75 -27.88
CA SER A 634 -24.01 -25.08 -28.28
C SER A 634 -24.94 -24.98 -29.46
N ARG A 635 -25.79 -23.96 -29.53
CA ARG A 635 -26.66 -23.72 -30.72
C ARG A 635 -25.84 -23.41 -31.96
N VAL A 636 -24.80 -22.62 -31.83
CA VAL A 636 -23.88 -22.30 -32.95
C VAL A 636 -23.21 -23.56 -33.47
N ARG A 637 -22.69 -24.43 -32.61
CA ARG A 637 -22.07 -25.71 -33.02
C ARG A 637 -23.07 -26.63 -33.74
N LYS A 638 -24.29 -26.72 -33.21
CA LYS A 638 -25.34 -27.51 -33.84
C LYS A 638 -25.68 -27.02 -35.26
N LEU A 639 -25.78 -25.70 -35.45
CA LEU A 639 -26.03 -25.10 -36.77
C LEU A 639 -24.87 -25.35 -37.76
N ILE A 640 -23.63 -25.39 -37.28
CA ILE A 640 -22.45 -25.74 -38.07
C ILE A 640 -22.53 -27.21 -38.51
N GLU A 641 -22.84 -28.13 -37.59
CA GLU A 641 -23.04 -29.57 -37.91
C GLU A 641 -24.16 -29.78 -38.91
N GLU A 642 -25.27 -29.06 -38.80
CA GLU A 642 -26.43 -29.11 -39.70
C GLU A 642 -26.20 -28.33 -41.01
N LYS A 643 -25.03 -27.69 -41.20
CA LYS A 643 -24.70 -26.79 -42.32
C LYS A 643 -25.71 -25.68 -42.55
N ASN A 644 -26.37 -25.23 -41.49
CA ASN A 644 -27.34 -24.14 -41.53
C ASN A 644 -26.67 -22.80 -41.14
N PHE A 645 -25.99 -22.20 -42.10
CA PHE A 645 -25.15 -21.03 -41.88
C PHE A 645 -25.91 -19.70 -41.91
N ASP A 646 -27.11 -19.63 -42.42
CA ASP A 646 -27.91 -18.40 -42.62
C ASP A 646 -28.27 -17.72 -41.31
N VAL A 647 -28.39 -18.47 -40.22
CA VAL A 647 -28.77 -17.98 -38.89
C VAL A 647 -27.56 -17.48 -38.08
N LEU A 648 -26.35 -17.92 -38.41
CA LEU A 648 -25.15 -17.62 -37.65
C LEU A 648 -24.85 -16.11 -37.46
N PRO A 649 -25.06 -15.22 -38.46
CA PRO A 649 -24.83 -13.79 -38.27
C PRO A 649 -25.65 -13.15 -37.14
N SER A 650 -26.80 -13.77 -36.77
CA SER A 650 -27.64 -13.30 -35.67
C SER A 650 -27.18 -13.80 -34.29
N LEU A 651 -26.20 -14.72 -34.22
CA LEU A 651 -25.78 -15.42 -33.02
C LEU A 651 -24.33 -15.08 -32.61
N VAL A 652 -23.49 -14.69 -33.58
CA VAL A 652 -22.07 -14.46 -33.36
C VAL A 652 -21.65 -13.05 -33.82
N PRO A 653 -20.60 -12.46 -33.25
CA PRO A 653 -20.00 -11.23 -33.77
C PRO A 653 -19.48 -11.42 -35.22
N ALA A 654 -19.34 -10.31 -35.95
CA ALA A 654 -18.86 -10.33 -37.34
C ALA A 654 -17.47 -11.03 -37.47
N THR A 655 -16.58 -10.76 -36.54
CA THR A 655 -15.23 -11.43 -36.48
C THR A 655 -15.33 -12.93 -36.34
N THR A 656 -16.20 -13.41 -35.45
CA THR A 656 -16.47 -14.85 -35.31
C THR A 656 -17.12 -15.42 -36.56
N PHE A 657 -18.07 -14.69 -37.17
CA PHE A 657 -18.75 -15.16 -38.39
C PHE A 657 -17.76 -15.34 -39.56
N GLU A 658 -16.87 -14.38 -39.80
CA GLU A 658 -15.84 -14.47 -40.84
C GLU A 658 -14.88 -15.63 -40.60
N TYR A 659 -14.50 -15.89 -39.34
CA TYR A 659 -13.71 -17.07 -39.01
C TYR A 659 -14.48 -18.39 -39.32
N LEU A 660 -15.75 -18.51 -38.94
CA LEU A 660 -16.57 -19.67 -39.18
C LEU A 660 -16.75 -19.90 -40.68
N LYS A 661 -16.98 -18.83 -41.44
CA LYS A 661 -17.10 -18.88 -42.89
C LYS A 661 -15.85 -19.46 -43.54
N LYS A 662 -14.68 -18.96 -43.15
CA LYS A 662 -13.41 -19.45 -43.68
C LYS A 662 -13.09 -20.91 -43.30
N THR A 663 -13.60 -21.36 -42.14
CA THR A 663 -13.23 -22.67 -41.60
C THR A 663 -14.18 -23.78 -41.97
N PHE A 664 -15.49 -23.46 -42.17
CA PHE A 664 -16.54 -24.49 -42.29
C PHE A 664 -17.46 -24.34 -43.52
N PHE A 665 -17.38 -23.24 -44.32
CA PHE A 665 -18.29 -23.04 -45.43
C PHE A 665 -17.76 -23.58 -46.78
N ASP A 666 -16.50 -24.00 -46.82
CA ASP A 666 -15.87 -24.60 -47.98
C ASP A 666 -16.22 -26.11 -48.17
#